data_6d832272a82c3c3eff69cd938ac24b55
#
_entry.id   6d832272a82c3c3eff69cd938ac24b55
#
_cell.length_a   1.000
_cell.length_b   1.000
_cell.length_c   1.000
_cell.angle_alpha   90.00
_cell.angle_beta   90.00
_cell.angle_gamma   90.00
#
_symmetry.space_group_name_H-M   'P 1'
#
loop_
_entity.id
_entity.type
_entity.pdbx_description
1 polymer ?
#
loop_
_entity_poly.entity_id
_entity_poly.type
_entity_poly.pdbx_seq_one_letter_code
_entity_poly.pdbx_strand_id
1 'polypeptide(L)'
;MSNRDPKIEDGLTGIPASDEEFSLEEILAEYGGSLEQVLLRGTEETEAPPPPESPPPDPKPPSAQPEERAESAPAEETSPAGETPPPPPEMAEEAQVLPRAPRPITLEEVVGNTVDAVMEEERQQEPLLRPRRGLFSRRPLEETEQLPTIPEPEPEPEIEPIGPEEEPWEAADRYRRAWHARRSGLLPALLVTLLAAAPLAVERYGLEIPRWTGEVGFQSLCYLVCLAVQALLCRHVFVKAWETLSARRCAGAVVTALAFAVTAGDCLMGLFSPARTAVTPYAPAVCMLLAFAQWGASLESRGMYDTFRTAAMDDEPPYLVTDTERGACKQRGSIPGFYTAAMGQDGAAIWQTVFLPVVLTASLVFAGLTSLSRERGADFLLNWSATLTAAATCTLPLCWALPWGRLSRHLQKVGCAVAGWSGAEKISRRRCMILTDTDLFPPGTIQLNGIKVYGEERRKAASYAAAMAIRAGSGLERLFDGLLRSEGGGRRETVDDFSFYEEGGWSGTIHGESVLMGTASFLRKMEVRLPGDINLKTGIFLAVDRQLVAVFAVKYNPAENVDFALRMMRRSHVTPILASRDPNITPALLRRKFHKGVRVEYPDLTSRVALSEAEEDRDLPRALLFREGLLPYAETVVGSRRMCKAVRRAAAIGLIGSGAGVLLVFYLLLQNAYDLLNPLAMMIFLLLWTLPVLVISDWAGRC
;
A
#
# COMPACT_ATOMS: atom_id res chain seq x y z
N MET A 1 -29.32 -54.13 6.90
CA MET A 1 -30.40 -53.99 5.92
C MET A 1 -30.42 -52.54 5.49
N SER A 2 -29.84 -52.37 4.38
CA SER A 2 -30.31 -51.85 3.07
C SER A 2 -30.46 -50.33 3.01
N ASN A 3 -29.46 -49.66 2.54
CA ASN A 3 -29.28 -49.01 1.23
C ASN A 3 -30.49 -48.24 0.66
N ARG A 4 -30.30 -46.92 0.47
CA ARG A 4 -30.67 -46.22 -0.78
C ARG A 4 -30.25 -44.74 -0.75
N ASP A 5 -29.32 -44.43 -1.64
CA ASP A 5 -29.04 -43.03 -2.11
C ASP A 5 -30.24 -42.55 -2.95
N PRO A 6 -30.44 -41.23 -3.05
CA PRO A 6 -31.08 -40.62 -4.21
C PRO A 6 -30.11 -39.78 -5.04
N LYS A 7 -30.08 -40.11 -6.33
CA LYS A 7 -29.56 -39.33 -7.46
C LYS A 7 -30.14 -37.91 -7.46
N ILE A 8 -29.27 -36.94 -7.77
CA ILE A 8 -29.69 -35.62 -8.28
C ILE A 8 -29.31 -35.59 -9.75
N GLU A 9 -30.35 -35.46 -10.57
CA GLU A 9 -30.27 -35.34 -12.01
C GLU A 9 -29.89 -33.94 -12.46
N ASP A 10 -29.24 -33.92 -13.60
CA ASP A 10 -28.75 -32.84 -14.41
C ASP A 10 -29.78 -31.77 -14.78
N GLY A 11 -29.29 -30.53 -14.94
CA GLY A 11 -30.00 -29.45 -15.55
C GLY A 11 -29.17 -28.18 -15.73
N LEU A 12 -28.12 -28.22 -16.55
CA LEU A 12 -27.48 -27.01 -17.10
C LEU A 12 -26.89 -27.30 -18.48
N THR A 13 -27.72 -27.14 -19.49
CA THR A 13 -27.30 -27.08 -20.90
C THR A 13 -26.87 -25.65 -21.24
N GLY A 14 -25.71 -25.52 -21.89
CA GLY A 14 -25.43 -24.41 -22.79
C GLY A 14 -24.24 -23.52 -22.43
N ILE A 15 -23.01 -24.06 -22.49
CA ILE A 15 -21.80 -23.27 -22.77
C ILE A 15 -20.99 -24.10 -23.78
N PRO A 16 -20.61 -23.56 -24.96
CA PRO A 16 -19.75 -24.28 -25.88
C PRO A 16 -18.34 -24.37 -25.28
N ALA A 17 -17.93 -25.56 -24.92
CA ALA A 17 -16.56 -25.90 -24.60
C ALA A 17 -15.77 -25.95 -25.90
N SER A 18 -14.84 -25.02 -26.11
CA SER A 18 -13.71 -25.21 -27.00
C SER A 18 -12.52 -25.66 -26.14
N ASP A 19 -12.57 -26.93 -25.73
CA ASP A 19 -11.39 -27.61 -25.19
C ASP A 19 -10.50 -27.99 -26.40
N GLU A 20 -9.59 -27.10 -26.77
CA GLU A 20 -8.39 -27.51 -27.51
C GLU A 20 -7.50 -28.27 -26.53
N GLU A 21 -7.71 -29.58 -26.42
CA GLU A 21 -6.76 -30.48 -25.77
C GLU A 21 -5.47 -30.48 -26.60
N PHE A 22 -4.42 -29.88 -26.04
CA PHE A 22 -3.08 -29.96 -26.62
C PHE A 22 -2.61 -31.43 -26.55
N SER A 23 -2.22 -32.00 -27.70
CA SER A 23 -1.67 -33.34 -27.71
C SER A 23 -0.31 -33.37 -26.97
N LEU A 24 0.01 -34.53 -26.36
CA LEU A 24 1.29 -34.72 -25.66
C LEU A 24 2.49 -34.43 -26.58
N GLU A 25 2.35 -34.66 -27.87
CA GLU A 25 3.35 -34.41 -28.91
C GLU A 25 3.57 -32.91 -29.16
N GLU A 26 2.53 -32.08 -29.03
CA GLU A 26 2.61 -30.62 -29.17
C GLU A 26 3.31 -29.99 -27.98
N ILE A 27 3.11 -30.55 -26.79
CA ILE A 27 3.82 -30.14 -25.57
C ILE A 27 5.30 -30.54 -25.64
N LEU A 28 5.60 -31.75 -26.13
CA LEU A 28 6.99 -32.22 -26.29
C LEU A 28 7.74 -31.49 -27.41
N ALA A 29 7.07 -31.08 -28.48
CA ALA A 29 7.66 -30.27 -29.54
C ALA A 29 7.96 -28.83 -29.06
N GLU A 30 7.17 -28.29 -28.14
CA GLU A 30 7.42 -26.98 -27.55
C GLU A 30 8.60 -27.01 -26.55
N TYR A 31 8.87 -28.13 -25.89
CA TYR A 31 9.93 -28.29 -24.88
C TYR A 31 11.18 -29.04 -25.35
N GLY A 32 11.24 -29.49 -26.60
CA GLY A 32 12.47 -29.98 -27.23
C GLY A 32 13.03 -31.30 -26.67
N GLY A 33 12.20 -32.14 -26.02
CA GLY A 33 12.60 -33.43 -25.49
C GLY A 33 11.88 -34.59 -26.20
N SER A 34 12.60 -35.66 -26.58
CA SER A 34 11.99 -36.89 -27.07
C SER A 34 11.44 -37.73 -25.90
N LEU A 35 10.36 -38.48 -26.16
CA LEU A 35 9.70 -39.34 -25.18
C LEU A 35 10.65 -40.37 -24.54
N GLU A 36 11.67 -40.80 -25.27
CA GLU A 36 12.71 -41.72 -24.78
C GLU A 36 13.59 -41.14 -23.67
N GLN A 37 13.87 -39.83 -23.69
CA GLN A 37 14.69 -39.18 -22.64
C GLN A 37 13.93 -38.99 -21.31
N VAL A 38 12.61 -38.90 -21.35
CA VAL A 38 11.77 -38.77 -20.14
C VAL A 38 11.59 -40.15 -19.47
N LEU A 39 11.47 -41.22 -20.24
CA LEU A 39 11.34 -42.59 -19.72
C LEU A 39 12.64 -43.15 -19.12
N LEU A 40 13.80 -42.75 -19.64
CA LEU A 40 15.10 -43.17 -19.11
C LEU A 40 15.46 -42.43 -17.79
N ARG A 41 14.89 -41.26 -17.50
CA ARG A 41 15.08 -40.54 -16.24
C ARG A 41 14.24 -41.06 -15.08
N GLY A 42 13.22 -41.85 -15.34
CA GLY A 42 12.32 -42.39 -14.31
C GLY A 42 12.77 -43.72 -13.69
N THR A 43 13.90 -44.30 -14.13
CA THR A 43 14.38 -45.62 -13.66
C THR A 43 15.71 -45.58 -12.89
N GLU A 44 16.26 -44.38 -12.64
CA GLU A 44 17.53 -44.20 -11.89
C GLU A 44 17.39 -43.40 -10.60
N GLU A 45 16.35 -43.61 -9.84
CA GLU A 45 16.29 -43.06 -8.46
C GLU A 45 16.06 -44.17 -7.45
N THR A 46 17.14 -44.90 -7.10
CA THR A 46 17.24 -45.53 -5.77
C THR A 46 18.71 -45.76 -5.43
N GLU A 47 19.45 -44.72 -5.10
CA GLU A 47 20.61 -44.83 -4.22
C GLU A 47 20.96 -43.43 -3.71
N ALA A 48 20.83 -43.22 -2.37
CA ALA A 48 21.17 -42.00 -1.72
C ALA A 48 22.69 -41.79 -1.66
N PRO A 49 23.20 -40.59 -1.98
CA PRO A 49 24.64 -40.33 -1.83
C PRO A 49 25.02 -40.13 -0.36
N PRO A 50 26.26 -40.52 0.06
CA PRO A 50 26.76 -40.35 1.41
C PRO A 50 27.02 -38.85 1.72
N PRO A 51 27.02 -38.46 3.00
CA PRO A 51 27.16 -37.05 3.39
C PRO A 51 28.55 -36.51 3.05
N PRO A 52 28.67 -35.21 2.68
CA PRO A 52 29.95 -34.62 2.31
C PRO A 52 30.85 -34.41 3.54
N GLU A 53 32.11 -34.83 3.40
CA GLU A 53 33.20 -34.59 4.33
C GLU A 53 33.48 -33.10 4.50
N SER A 54 33.78 -32.71 5.74
CA SER A 54 34.11 -31.34 6.14
C SER A 54 35.41 -30.84 5.48
N PRO A 55 35.49 -29.60 5.03
CA PRO A 55 36.74 -29.04 4.52
C PRO A 55 37.75 -28.78 5.64
N PRO A 56 39.09 -28.90 5.35
CA PRO A 56 40.15 -28.67 6.30
C PRO A 56 40.28 -27.18 6.68
N PRO A 57 40.83 -26.86 7.86
CA PRO A 57 40.91 -25.49 8.38
C PRO A 57 41.98 -24.68 7.66
N ASP A 58 41.63 -23.41 7.37
CA ASP A 58 42.52 -22.40 6.78
C ASP A 58 43.66 -22.00 7.73
N PRO A 59 44.88 -21.71 7.20
CA PRO A 59 46.02 -21.32 8.01
C PRO A 59 45.91 -19.87 8.47
N LYS A 60 46.25 -19.65 9.74
CA LYS A 60 46.36 -18.35 10.39
C LYS A 60 47.36 -17.43 9.69
N PRO A 61 47.07 -16.12 9.53
CA PRO A 61 48.08 -15.15 9.14
C PRO A 61 49.01 -14.77 10.33
N PRO A 62 50.26 -14.44 10.06
CA PRO A 62 51.23 -14.12 11.12
C PRO A 62 51.05 -12.69 11.64
N SER A 63 51.24 -12.56 12.94
CA SER A 63 51.34 -11.33 13.70
C SER A 63 52.58 -10.51 13.32
N ALA A 64 52.39 -9.23 13.06
CA ALA A 64 53.48 -8.26 13.02
C ALA A 64 53.34 -7.28 14.17
N GLN A 65 54.39 -7.18 14.95
CA GLN A 65 54.61 -6.20 15.99
C GLN A 65 55.18 -4.89 15.39
N PRO A 66 55.17 -3.79 16.17
CA PRO A 66 55.31 -2.43 15.63
C PRO A 66 56.77 -1.95 15.69
N GLU A 67 57.14 -1.08 14.79
CA GLU A 67 58.36 -0.24 14.90
C GLU A 67 58.04 1.25 14.71
N GLU A 68 58.74 1.97 15.55
CA GLU A 68 58.72 3.37 15.90
C GLU A 68 59.38 4.29 14.85
N ARG A 69 58.86 5.54 14.86
CA ARG A 69 59.66 6.79 14.88
C ARG A 69 60.35 7.30 13.59
N ALA A 70 60.00 8.49 13.18
CA ALA A 70 60.67 9.79 13.24
C ALA A 70 60.08 10.71 12.18
N GLU A 71 59.44 11.78 12.56
CA GLU A 71 59.95 13.15 12.74
C GLU A 71 60.60 13.76 11.48
N SER A 72 59.93 14.73 10.84
CA SER A 72 60.40 16.08 10.64
C SER A 72 59.48 16.85 9.67
N ALA A 73 58.98 17.98 10.15
CA ALA A 73 58.59 19.16 9.36
C ALA A 73 59.87 19.99 9.13
N PRO A 74 59.90 21.15 8.46
CA PRO A 74 58.83 22.10 8.07
C PRO A 74 59.08 22.90 6.75
N ALA A 75 58.24 23.90 6.57
CA ALA A 75 58.38 25.22 5.93
C ALA A 75 58.01 25.34 4.46
N GLU A 76 57.01 26.16 4.24
CA GLU A 76 56.96 27.57 3.75
C GLU A 76 57.11 27.65 2.22
N GLU A 77 56.36 28.35 1.49
CA GLU A 77 55.93 29.73 1.41
C GLU A 77 55.00 29.99 0.20
N THR A 78 54.09 30.91 0.37
CA THR A 78 53.64 32.05 -0.43
C THR A 78 52.74 31.87 -1.65
N SER A 79 51.58 32.54 -1.47
CA SER A 79 50.75 33.17 -2.51
C SER A 79 51.52 34.19 -3.37
N PRO A 80 51.01 34.59 -4.54
CA PRO A 80 49.99 35.63 -4.54
C PRO A 80 48.93 35.59 -5.68
N ALA A 81 47.93 36.44 -5.44
CA ALA A 81 46.80 36.84 -6.21
C ALA A 81 47.06 37.24 -7.67
N GLY A 82 45.98 37.13 -8.49
CA GLY A 82 45.90 37.69 -9.84
C GLY A 82 44.46 37.70 -10.34
N GLU A 83 43.79 38.77 -10.09
CA GLU A 83 42.93 39.64 -10.86
C GLU A 83 42.08 39.01 -12.00
N THR A 84 40.78 39.21 -11.86
CA THR A 84 39.70 39.15 -12.86
C THR A 84 39.69 40.42 -13.72
N PRO A 85 39.48 40.37 -15.04
CA PRO A 85 39.10 41.53 -15.84
C PRO A 85 37.58 41.56 -16.13
N PRO A 86 37.03 42.77 -16.36
CA PRO A 86 35.60 43.03 -16.52
C PRO A 86 35.08 42.80 -17.94
N PRO A 87 33.74 42.73 -18.15
CA PRO A 87 33.11 42.51 -19.44
C PRO A 87 33.06 43.80 -20.28
N PRO A 88 33.10 43.70 -21.63
CA PRO A 88 32.96 44.85 -22.53
C PRO A 88 31.48 45.13 -22.89
N PRO A 89 31.18 46.35 -23.38
CA PRO A 89 29.85 46.89 -23.50
C PRO A 89 29.08 46.48 -24.77
N GLU A 90 27.77 46.58 -24.66
CA GLU A 90 26.79 46.46 -25.74
C GLU A 90 27.07 47.40 -26.93
N MET A 91 26.97 46.83 -28.11
CA MET A 91 26.67 47.60 -29.33
C MET A 91 25.45 46.99 -30.01
N ALA A 92 24.44 47.80 -30.14
CA ALA A 92 23.23 47.53 -30.90
C ALA A 92 23.54 47.53 -32.39
N GLU A 93 23.10 46.49 -33.08
CA GLU A 93 23.06 46.47 -34.53
C GLU A 93 21.72 45.92 -35.00
N GLU A 94 20.99 46.77 -35.73
CA GLU A 94 19.73 46.47 -36.40
C GLU A 94 19.96 45.37 -37.43
N ALA A 95 19.28 44.22 -37.29
CA ALA A 95 19.24 43.16 -38.28
C ALA A 95 17.84 43.02 -38.88
N GLN A 96 17.81 43.15 -40.18
CA GLN A 96 16.69 43.06 -41.08
C GLN A 96 15.88 41.75 -40.91
N VAL A 97 14.55 41.88 -40.90
CA VAL A 97 13.57 40.79 -40.87
C VAL A 97 13.57 40.04 -42.21
N LEU A 98 14.10 38.84 -42.24
CA LEU A 98 13.89 37.85 -43.30
C LEU A 98 12.66 37.01 -42.95
N PRO A 99 11.83 36.60 -43.92
CA PRO A 99 10.60 35.83 -43.63
C PRO A 99 10.96 34.46 -43.12
N ARG A 100 10.38 34.14 -41.94
CA ARG A 100 10.54 32.88 -41.22
C ARG A 100 9.89 31.74 -42.01
N ALA A 101 10.64 30.68 -42.29
CA ALA A 101 10.11 29.43 -42.79
C ALA A 101 9.02 28.84 -41.83
N PRO A 102 8.00 28.18 -42.35
CA PRO A 102 6.94 27.60 -41.51
C PRO A 102 7.57 26.58 -40.53
N ARG A 103 7.23 26.72 -39.24
CA ARG A 103 7.61 25.75 -38.21
C ARG A 103 6.95 24.42 -38.51
N PRO A 104 7.63 23.28 -38.34
CA PRO A 104 6.97 21.99 -38.38
C PRO A 104 5.97 21.91 -37.20
N ILE A 105 4.73 21.64 -37.52
CA ILE A 105 3.64 21.42 -36.55
C ILE A 105 3.99 20.13 -35.81
N THR A 106 4.11 20.19 -34.50
CA THR A 106 4.37 19.02 -33.68
C THR A 106 3.12 18.14 -33.62
N LEU A 107 3.31 16.83 -33.45
CA LEU A 107 2.23 15.84 -33.38
C LEU A 107 1.20 16.19 -32.29
N GLU A 108 1.63 16.83 -31.20
CA GLU A 108 0.80 17.31 -30.11
C GLU A 108 -0.19 18.40 -30.53
N GLU A 109 0.24 19.29 -31.41
CA GLU A 109 -0.59 20.38 -31.93
C GLU A 109 -1.65 19.89 -32.93
N VAL A 110 -1.36 18.81 -33.66
CA VAL A 110 -2.31 18.14 -34.55
C VAL A 110 -3.33 17.32 -33.73
N VAL A 111 -2.90 16.63 -32.68
CA VAL A 111 -3.78 15.86 -31.80
C VAL A 111 -4.66 16.79 -30.98
N GLY A 112 -4.13 17.90 -30.46
CA GLY A 112 -4.92 18.90 -29.75
C GLY A 112 -6.06 19.46 -30.63
N ASN A 113 -5.74 19.90 -31.84
CA ASN A 113 -6.69 20.47 -32.78
C ASN A 113 -7.74 19.45 -33.28
N THR A 114 -7.37 18.15 -33.37
CA THR A 114 -8.35 17.11 -33.78
C THR A 114 -9.27 16.71 -32.63
N VAL A 115 -8.77 16.68 -31.39
CA VAL A 115 -9.58 16.39 -30.18
C VAL A 115 -10.59 17.51 -29.95
N ASP A 116 -10.19 18.79 -30.12
CA ASP A 116 -11.08 19.92 -29.96
C ASP A 116 -12.16 19.93 -31.03
N ALA A 117 -11.81 19.59 -32.27
CA ALA A 117 -12.80 19.49 -33.39
C ALA A 117 -13.83 18.36 -33.17
N VAL A 118 -13.40 17.20 -32.68
CA VAL A 118 -14.30 16.06 -32.36
C VAL A 118 -15.20 16.37 -31.18
N MET A 119 -14.65 17.02 -30.13
CA MET A 119 -15.45 17.45 -28.97
C MET A 119 -16.51 18.51 -29.32
N GLU A 120 -16.24 19.34 -30.32
CA GLU A 120 -17.17 20.34 -30.78
C GLU A 120 -18.26 19.75 -31.67
N GLU A 121 -17.97 18.71 -32.44
CA GLU A 121 -18.88 17.93 -33.25
C GLU A 121 -19.81 17.05 -32.38
N GLU A 122 -19.34 16.46 -31.29
CA GLU A 122 -20.15 15.75 -30.29
C GLU A 122 -21.10 16.70 -29.53
N ARG A 123 -20.68 17.92 -29.20
CA ARG A 123 -21.54 18.92 -28.57
C ARG A 123 -22.69 19.36 -29.44
N GLN A 124 -22.55 19.31 -30.77
CA GLN A 124 -23.59 19.64 -31.70
C GLN A 124 -24.59 18.51 -31.97
N GLN A 125 -24.30 17.28 -31.56
CA GLN A 125 -25.11 16.08 -31.78
C GLN A 125 -25.92 15.62 -30.54
N GLU A 126 -25.86 16.29 -29.39
CA GLU A 126 -26.71 15.93 -28.26
C GLU A 126 -28.16 16.32 -28.48
N PRO A 127 -29.09 15.35 -28.53
CA PRO A 127 -30.51 15.65 -28.63
C PRO A 127 -31.04 16.21 -27.31
N LEU A 128 -31.69 17.35 -27.39
CA LEU A 128 -32.39 18.05 -26.31
C LEU A 128 -33.36 17.12 -25.56
N LEU A 129 -32.93 16.50 -24.48
CA LEU A 129 -33.78 15.81 -23.53
C LEU A 129 -34.48 16.84 -22.62
N ARG A 130 -35.80 17.00 -22.85
CA ARG A 130 -36.68 17.85 -22.03
C ARG A 130 -36.69 17.39 -20.58
N PRO A 131 -36.51 18.28 -19.57
CA PRO A 131 -36.62 17.93 -18.17
C PRO A 131 -38.07 17.67 -17.77
N ARG A 132 -38.29 16.54 -17.07
CA ARG A 132 -39.54 16.21 -16.39
C ARG A 132 -39.80 17.20 -15.27
N ARG A 133 -40.92 17.89 -15.29
CA ARG A 133 -41.44 18.78 -14.25
C ARG A 133 -41.62 18.02 -12.94
N GLY A 134 -40.87 18.42 -11.89
CA GLY A 134 -41.20 18.15 -10.50
C GLY A 134 -42.09 19.26 -9.94
N LEU A 135 -43.16 18.84 -9.28
CA LEU A 135 -44.13 19.72 -8.60
C LEU A 135 -43.47 20.35 -7.35
N PHE A 136 -43.51 21.62 -7.22
CA PHE A 136 -43.17 22.54 -6.12
C PHE A 136 -42.02 23.48 -6.42
N SER A 137 -42.35 24.60 -7.05
CA SER A 137 -41.72 25.88 -6.75
C SER A 137 -42.58 27.02 -7.33
N ARG A 138 -43.00 27.92 -6.49
CA ARG A 138 -43.54 29.24 -6.85
C ARG A 138 -42.56 30.33 -6.40
N ARG A 139 -42.11 31.14 -7.32
CA ARG A 139 -42.26 32.60 -7.40
C ARG A 139 -41.15 33.28 -8.22
N PRO A 140 -41.40 34.50 -8.72
CA PRO A 140 -41.02 34.84 -10.08
C PRO A 140 -39.78 35.75 -10.19
N LEU A 141 -39.29 35.77 -11.38
CA LEU A 141 -38.19 36.49 -11.97
C LEU A 141 -38.31 37.99 -11.94
N GLU A 142 -37.18 38.65 -11.81
CA GLU A 142 -36.85 39.90 -12.53
C GLU A 142 -35.64 39.61 -13.42
N GLU A 143 -35.79 39.86 -14.69
CA GLU A 143 -34.78 39.72 -15.73
C GLU A 143 -33.75 40.85 -15.58
N THR A 144 -32.48 40.45 -15.49
CA THR A 144 -31.37 41.31 -15.91
C THR A 144 -30.41 40.42 -16.73
N GLU A 145 -30.38 40.66 -18.01
CA GLU A 145 -29.40 40.07 -18.93
C GLU A 145 -27.99 40.47 -18.52
N GLN A 146 -27.26 39.53 -17.95
CA GLN A 146 -25.80 39.58 -17.87
C GLN A 146 -25.26 38.44 -18.74
N LEU A 147 -24.45 38.80 -19.74
CA LEU A 147 -23.68 37.84 -20.54
C LEU A 147 -22.91 36.89 -19.62
N PRO A 148 -22.90 35.58 -19.89
CA PRO A 148 -22.05 34.65 -19.13
C PRO A 148 -20.61 35.01 -19.39
N THR A 149 -19.98 35.56 -18.38
CA THR A 149 -18.52 35.65 -18.29
C THR A 149 -18.02 34.21 -18.27
N ILE A 150 -17.20 33.81 -19.22
CA ILE A 150 -16.47 32.55 -19.22
C ILE A 150 -15.68 32.54 -17.89
N PRO A 151 -15.90 31.56 -16.99
CA PRO A 151 -15.09 31.48 -15.80
C PRO A 151 -13.63 31.31 -16.26
N GLU A 152 -12.77 32.22 -15.84
CA GLU A 152 -11.32 31.98 -15.93
C GLU A 152 -11.06 30.61 -15.34
N PRO A 153 -10.22 29.76 -16.00
CA PRO A 153 -9.84 28.50 -15.44
C PRO A 153 -9.30 28.76 -14.03
N GLU A 154 -9.91 28.13 -13.02
CA GLU A 154 -9.40 28.21 -11.66
C GLU A 154 -7.90 27.91 -11.73
N PRO A 155 -7.04 28.77 -11.15
CA PRO A 155 -5.62 28.50 -11.15
C PRO A 155 -5.44 27.11 -10.56
N GLU A 156 -4.73 26.24 -11.27
CA GLU A 156 -4.34 24.92 -10.77
C GLU A 156 -3.79 25.14 -9.37
N PRO A 157 -4.22 24.38 -8.36
CA PRO A 157 -3.78 24.60 -7.00
C PRO A 157 -2.25 24.56 -7.00
N GLU A 158 -1.62 25.70 -6.77
CA GLU A 158 -0.17 25.77 -6.60
C GLU A 158 0.15 24.76 -5.51
N ILE A 159 0.89 23.71 -5.89
CA ILE A 159 1.39 22.71 -4.94
C ILE A 159 2.31 23.50 -4.01
N GLU A 160 1.84 23.76 -2.80
CA GLU A 160 2.65 24.43 -1.78
C GLU A 160 3.99 23.70 -1.71
N PRO A 161 5.12 24.40 -1.81
CA PRO A 161 6.42 23.77 -1.74
C PRO A 161 6.47 22.98 -0.43
N ILE A 162 6.74 21.67 -0.54
CA ILE A 162 6.88 20.78 0.61
C ILE A 162 7.96 21.42 1.49
N GLY A 163 7.55 21.86 2.69
CA GLY A 163 8.48 22.46 3.66
C GLY A 163 9.59 21.45 4.03
N PRO A 164 10.66 21.89 4.71
CA PRO A 164 11.74 21.00 5.11
C PRO A 164 11.15 19.84 5.94
N GLU A 165 11.14 18.64 5.34
CA GLU A 165 10.70 17.43 6.00
C GLU A 165 11.82 16.85 6.88
N GLU A 166 11.42 16.18 7.97
CA GLU A 166 12.34 15.39 8.79
C GLU A 166 12.88 14.22 7.95
N GLU A 167 14.18 14.00 7.96
CA GLU A 167 14.78 12.92 7.21
C GLU A 167 14.30 11.54 7.72
N PRO A 168 14.14 10.54 6.84
CA PRO A 168 13.61 9.23 7.22
C PRO A 168 14.39 8.55 8.34
N TRP A 169 15.72 8.71 8.41
CA TRP A 169 16.54 8.12 9.45
C TRP A 169 16.34 8.80 10.82
N GLU A 170 16.13 10.12 10.87
CA GLU A 170 15.81 10.85 12.11
C GLU A 170 14.44 10.44 12.65
N ALA A 171 13.44 10.37 11.76
CA ALA A 171 12.12 9.86 12.08
C ALA A 171 12.20 8.41 12.61
N ALA A 172 12.96 7.53 11.98
CA ALA A 172 13.16 6.17 12.43
C ALA A 172 13.76 6.11 13.85
N ASP A 173 14.78 6.92 14.14
CA ASP A 173 15.42 6.97 15.48
C ASP A 173 14.48 7.53 16.55
N ARG A 174 13.69 8.52 16.22
CA ARG A 174 12.66 9.07 17.12
C ARG A 174 11.60 8.02 17.45
N TYR A 175 11.05 7.31 16.46
CA TYR A 175 10.06 6.27 16.68
C TYR A 175 10.65 5.03 17.35
N ARG A 176 11.91 4.70 17.13
CA ARG A 176 12.65 3.65 17.85
C ARG A 176 12.71 3.94 19.34
N ARG A 177 13.11 5.17 19.72
CA ARG A 177 13.15 5.61 21.13
C ARG A 177 11.76 5.58 21.76
N ALA A 178 10.75 6.08 21.05
CA ALA A 178 9.36 6.06 21.51
C ALA A 178 8.84 4.62 21.69
N TRP A 179 9.15 3.72 20.76
CA TRP A 179 8.75 2.31 20.87
C TRP A 179 9.38 1.63 22.07
N HIS A 180 10.70 1.80 22.30
CA HIS A 180 11.38 1.21 23.45
C HIS A 180 10.79 1.73 24.77
N ALA A 181 10.57 3.04 24.90
CA ALA A 181 9.98 3.65 26.08
C ALA A 181 8.54 3.13 26.35
N ARG A 182 7.72 3.01 25.31
CA ARG A 182 6.34 2.50 25.44
C ARG A 182 6.31 1.01 25.74
N ARG A 183 7.21 0.23 25.14
CA ARG A 183 7.31 -1.22 25.36
C ARG A 183 7.79 -1.54 26.78
N SER A 184 8.77 -0.82 27.33
CA SER A 184 9.27 -1.04 28.68
C SER A 184 8.21 -0.77 29.75
N GLY A 185 7.27 0.17 29.50
CA GLY A 185 6.16 0.47 30.38
C GLY A 185 5.00 -0.54 30.33
N LEU A 186 4.95 -1.43 29.32
CA LEU A 186 3.83 -2.33 29.11
C LEU A 186 3.70 -3.39 30.21
N LEU A 187 4.82 -4.04 30.57
CA LEU A 187 4.82 -5.09 31.58
C LEU A 187 4.48 -4.55 32.98
N PRO A 188 5.05 -3.42 33.44
CA PRO A 188 4.60 -2.77 34.68
C PRO A 188 3.12 -2.39 34.66
N ALA A 189 2.61 -1.84 33.54
CA ALA A 189 1.19 -1.50 33.43
C ALA A 189 0.26 -2.71 33.54
N LEU A 190 0.65 -3.85 32.96
CA LEU A 190 -0.06 -5.11 33.13
C LEU A 190 -0.01 -5.62 34.57
N LEU A 191 1.14 -5.52 35.25
CA LEU A 191 1.28 -5.92 36.64
C LEU A 191 0.40 -5.08 37.57
N VAL A 192 0.34 -3.75 37.36
CA VAL A 192 -0.56 -2.86 38.14
C VAL A 192 -2.02 -3.25 37.87
N THR A 193 -2.39 -3.56 36.63
CA THR A 193 -3.74 -4.01 36.30
C THR A 193 -4.09 -5.34 37.00
N LEU A 194 -3.18 -6.31 37.01
CA LEU A 194 -3.35 -7.57 37.72
C LEU A 194 -3.43 -7.37 39.24
N LEU A 195 -2.60 -6.50 39.81
CA LEU A 195 -2.64 -6.16 41.22
C LEU A 195 -3.98 -5.52 41.61
N ALA A 196 -4.50 -4.62 40.77
CA ALA A 196 -5.80 -4.00 41.00
C ALA A 196 -6.97 -4.99 40.88
N ALA A 197 -6.84 -6.01 40.00
CA ALA A 197 -7.87 -7.03 39.79
C ALA A 197 -7.79 -8.20 40.83
N ALA A 198 -6.65 -8.42 41.44
CA ALA A 198 -6.44 -9.56 42.34
C ALA A 198 -7.42 -9.63 43.50
N PRO A 199 -7.73 -8.53 44.23
CA PRO A 199 -8.70 -8.59 45.32
C PRO A 199 -10.10 -9.01 44.87
N LEU A 200 -10.54 -8.55 43.66
CA LEU A 200 -11.83 -8.93 43.09
C LEU A 200 -11.90 -10.42 42.75
N ALA A 201 -10.80 -10.99 42.28
CA ALA A 201 -10.75 -12.42 42.02
C ALA A 201 -10.78 -13.24 43.33
N VAL A 202 -10.11 -12.80 44.39
CA VAL A 202 -10.10 -13.45 45.69
C VAL A 202 -11.51 -13.42 46.34
N GLU A 203 -12.19 -12.27 46.30
CA GLU A 203 -13.57 -12.13 46.78
C GLU A 203 -14.54 -13.02 46.01
N ARG A 204 -14.34 -13.24 44.73
CA ARG A 204 -15.17 -14.13 43.89
C ARG A 204 -15.08 -15.58 44.33
N TYR A 205 -13.97 -16.01 44.94
CA TYR A 205 -13.79 -17.34 45.49
C TYR A 205 -14.28 -17.45 46.97
N GLY A 206 -14.91 -16.39 47.51
CA GLY A 206 -15.45 -16.37 48.83
C GLY A 206 -14.44 -16.22 49.98
N LEU A 207 -13.23 -15.74 49.63
CA LEU A 207 -12.20 -15.46 50.61
C LEU A 207 -12.33 -14.00 51.07
N GLU A 208 -12.53 -13.79 52.35
CA GLU A 208 -12.59 -12.46 52.98
C GLU A 208 -11.17 -11.91 53.16
N ILE A 209 -10.89 -10.71 52.60
CA ILE A 209 -9.63 -10.01 52.80
C ILE A 209 -9.81 -9.03 53.96
N PRO A 210 -9.03 -9.18 55.09
CA PRO A 210 -9.15 -8.26 56.24
C PRO A 210 -8.96 -6.79 55.81
N ARG A 211 -9.84 -5.92 56.31
CA ARG A 211 -9.89 -4.47 56.00
C ARG A 211 -10.26 -4.12 54.54
N TRP A 212 -10.36 -5.08 53.64
CA TRP A 212 -10.79 -4.86 52.27
C TRP A 212 -12.27 -5.06 52.09
N THR A 213 -12.77 -6.20 52.56
CA THR A 213 -14.18 -6.58 52.39
C THR A 213 -15.07 -5.70 53.24
N GLY A 214 -15.94 -4.90 52.63
CA GLY A 214 -16.89 -4.02 53.31
C GLY A 214 -16.37 -2.57 53.55
N GLU A 215 -15.10 -2.25 53.41
CA GLU A 215 -14.55 -0.90 53.61
C GLU A 215 -14.26 -0.20 52.28
N VAL A 216 -15.26 0.42 51.65
CA VAL A 216 -15.12 1.11 50.35
C VAL A 216 -14.09 2.23 50.42
N GLY A 217 -13.91 2.92 51.56
CA GLY A 217 -12.91 3.95 51.75
C GLY A 217 -11.46 3.42 51.58
N PHE A 218 -11.15 2.27 52.21
CA PHE A 218 -9.86 1.64 52.05
C PHE A 218 -9.60 1.11 50.62
N GLN A 219 -10.61 0.49 50.00
CA GLN A 219 -10.56 0.06 48.61
C GLN A 219 -10.29 1.26 47.67
N SER A 220 -11.01 2.36 47.87
CA SER A 220 -10.83 3.60 47.06
C SER A 220 -9.46 4.19 47.19
N LEU A 221 -8.84 4.18 48.40
CA LEU A 221 -7.48 4.65 48.61
C LEU A 221 -6.46 3.78 47.83
N CYS A 222 -6.58 2.45 47.96
CA CYS A 222 -5.69 1.53 47.23
C CYS A 222 -5.83 1.69 45.72
N TYR A 223 -7.05 1.85 45.22
CA TYR A 223 -7.29 2.06 43.79
C TYR A 223 -6.80 3.40 43.29
N LEU A 224 -6.87 4.47 44.09
CA LEU A 224 -6.24 5.74 43.74
C LEU A 224 -4.72 5.63 43.56
N VAL A 225 -4.06 4.87 44.43
CA VAL A 225 -2.62 4.60 44.27
C VAL A 225 -2.35 3.82 42.97
N CYS A 226 -3.14 2.76 42.69
CA CYS A 226 -3.01 2.01 41.43
C CYS A 226 -3.21 2.90 40.21
N LEU A 227 -4.27 3.75 40.21
CA LEU A 227 -4.55 4.70 39.14
C LEU A 227 -3.42 5.73 38.97
N ALA A 228 -2.86 6.26 40.06
CA ALA A 228 -1.76 7.21 39.99
C ALA A 228 -0.50 6.59 39.37
N VAL A 229 -0.14 5.38 39.79
CA VAL A 229 1.00 4.64 39.20
C VAL A 229 0.72 4.34 37.71
N GLN A 230 -0.49 3.91 37.38
CA GLN A 230 -0.88 3.62 35.99
C GLN A 230 -0.83 4.87 35.13
N ALA A 231 -1.26 6.02 35.63
CA ALA A 231 -1.17 7.29 34.93
C ALA A 231 0.27 7.70 34.61
N LEU A 232 1.19 7.51 35.55
CA LEU A 232 2.62 7.77 35.35
C LEU A 232 3.22 6.86 34.25
N LEU A 233 2.88 5.58 34.28
CA LEU A 233 3.35 4.61 33.28
C LEU A 233 2.78 4.92 31.89
N CYS A 234 1.51 5.34 31.82
CA CYS A 234 0.77 5.58 30.58
C CYS A 234 0.66 7.10 30.22
N ARG A 235 1.57 7.95 30.71
CA ARG A 235 1.49 9.41 30.53
C ARG A 235 1.25 9.87 29.10
N HIS A 236 1.79 9.15 28.10
CA HIS A 236 1.63 9.47 26.68
C HIS A 236 0.16 9.38 26.21
N VAL A 237 -0.69 8.57 26.85
CA VAL A 237 -2.12 8.48 26.53
C VAL A 237 -2.81 9.81 26.84
N PHE A 238 -2.46 10.44 27.96
CA PHE A 238 -3.00 11.74 28.36
C PHE A 238 -2.49 12.86 27.45
N VAL A 239 -1.21 12.81 27.04
CA VAL A 239 -0.63 13.76 26.07
C VAL A 239 -1.37 13.61 24.72
N LYS A 240 -1.53 12.40 24.21
CA LYS A 240 -2.28 12.14 22.95
C LYS A 240 -3.75 12.57 23.08
N ALA A 241 -4.38 12.38 24.25
CA ALA A 241 -5.74 12.84 24.51
C ALA A 241 -5.83 14.35 24.45
N TRP A 242 -4.89 15.07 25.05
CA TRP A 242 -4.82 16.52 25.02
C TRP A 242 -4.58 17.07 23.60
N GLU A 243 -3.62 16.50 22.87
CA GLU A 243 -3.32 16.84 21.46
C GLU A 243 -4.55 16.67 20.56
N THR A 244 -5.27 15.55 20.69
CA THR A 244 -6.47 15.28 19.90
C THR A 244 -7.61 16.22 20.27
N LEU A 245 -7.78 16.53 21.55
CA LEU A 245 -8.82 17.43 22.01
C LEU A 245 -8.52 18.90 21.60
N SER A 246 -7.26 19.34 21.69
CA SER A 246 -6.83 20.68 21.23
C SER A 246 -7.03 20.84 19.72
N ALA A 247 -6.88 19.77 18.95
CA ALA A 247 -7.19 19.70 17.52
C ALA A 247 -8.71 19.58 17.23
N ARG A 248 -9.59 19.74 18.24
CA ARG A 248 -11.06 19.57 18.15
C ARG A 248 -11.49 18.21 17.62
N ARG A 249 -10.76 17.16 17.96
CA ARG A 249 -11.04 15.78 17.56
C ARG A 249 -11.29 14.93 18.80
N CYS A 250 -12.13 13.90 18.64
CA CYS A 250 -12.38 12.93 19.69
C CYS A 250 -11.86 11.57 19.25
N ALA A 251 -10.88 11.06 19.98
CA ALA A 251 -10.31 9.73 19.73
C ALA A 251 -10.43 8.86 20.99
N GLY A 252 -10.18 7.56 20.87
CA GLY A 252 -10.24 6.62 21.99
C GLY A 252 -9.38 7.04 23.19
N ALA A 253 -8.26 7.73 22.97
CA ALA A 253 -7.42 8.27 24.04
C ALA A 253 -8.18 9.30 24.92
N VAL A 254 -9.04 10.14 24.33
CA VAL A 254 -9.86 11.13 25.05
C VAL A 254 -10.86 10.42 25.97
N VAL A 255 -11.55 9.40 25.45
CA VAL A 255 -12.53 8.63 26.23
C VAL A 255 -11.84 7.90 27.38
N THR A 256 -10.67 7.30 27.13
CA THR A 256 -9.89 6.61 28.16
C THR A 256 -9.38 7.59 29.24
N ALA A 257 -8.92 8.75 28.85
CA ALA A 257 -8.45 9.79 29.79
C ALA A 257 -9.64 10.33 30.64
N LEU A 258 -10.82 10.52 30.03
CA LEU A 258 -12.01 10.95 30.74
C LEU A 258 -12.53 9.85 31.69
N ALA A 259 -12.53 8.59 31.27
CA ALA A 259 -12.88 7.45 32.14
C ALA A 259 -11.94 7.38 33.35
N PHE A 260 -10.64 7.61 33.15
CA PHE A 260 -9.67 7.72 34.24
C PHE A 260 -10.03 8.86 35.20
N ALA A 261 -10.26 10.06 34.69
CA ALA A 261 -10.52 11.25 35.52
C ALA A 261 -11.80 11.09 36.36
N VAL A 262 -12.88 10.57 35.73
CA VAL A 262 -14.16 10.34 36.43
C VAL A 262 -14.05 9.22 37.46
N THR A 263 -13.32 8.13 37.14
CA THR A 263 -13.11 7.03 38.09
C THR A 263 -12.22 7.45 39.25
N ALA A 264 -11.21 8.27 39.02
CA ALA A 264 -10.41 8.86 40.11
C ALA A 264 -11.27 9.76 41.01
N GLY A 265 -12.17 10.56 40.41
CA GLY A 265 -13.16 11.35 41.13
C GLY A 265 -14.12 10.50 41.95
N ASP A 266 -14.60 9.38 41.41
CA ASP A 266 -15.44 8.41 42.13
C ASP A 266 -14.69 7.77 43.32
N CYS A 267 -13.42 7.43 43.16
CA CYS A 267 -12.58 6.94 44.26
C CYS A 267 -12.43 8.00 45.36
N LEU A 268 -12.25 9.30 45.00
CA LEU A 268 -12.21 10.38 45.98
C LEU A 268 -13.54 10.53 46.73
N MET A 269 -14.68 10.42 46.01
CA MET A 269 -16.00 10.45 46.64
C MET A 269 -16.17 9.24 47.59
N GLY A 270 -15.71 8.04 47.22
CA GLY A 270 -15.71 6.83 48.05
C GLY A 270 -14.89 6.97 49.33
N LEU A 271 -13.87 7.89 49.33
CA LEU A 271 -13.04 8.16 50.49
C LEU A 271 -13.75 9.12 51.52
N PHE A 272 -14.47 10.13 51.02
CA PHE A 272 -14.98 11.22 51.83
C PHE A 272 -16.49 11.22 52.06
N SER A 273 -17.28 10.50 51.22
CA SER A 273 -18.71 10.55 51.25
C SER A 273 -19.31 9.21 51.66
N PRO A 274 -19.92 9.14 52.91
CA PRO A 274 -20.63 7.92 53.34
C PRO A 274 -21.98 7.73 52.63
N ALA A 275 -22.47 8.74 51.92
CA ALA A 275 -23.71 8.65 51.14
C ALA A 275 -23.59 7.90 49.82
N ARG A 276 -22.35 7.63 49.36
CA ARG A 276 -22.10 6.81 48.17
C ARG A 276 -22.44 5.35 48.43
N THR A 277 -23.06 4.69 47.44
CA THR A 277 -23.37 3.25 47.53
C THR A 277 -22.10 2.43 47.71
N ALA A 278 -22.13 1.45 48.59
CA ALA A 278 -20.99 0.59 48.91
C ALA A 278 -20.67 -0.41 47.80
N VAL A 279 -20.32 0.11 46.63
CA VAL A 279 -19.90 -0.65 45.43
C VAL A 279 -18.45 -0.37 45.14
N THR A 280 -17.69 -1.40 44.79
CA THR A 280 -16.27 -1.28 44.43
C THR A 280 -16.09 -0.37 43.20
N PRO A 281 -15.15 0.60 43.21
CA PRO A 281 -14.89 1.47 42.06
C PRO A 281 -14.39 0.68 40.83
N TYR A 282 -14.67 1.21 39.62
CA TYR A 282 -14.26 0.58 38.35
C TYR A 282 -12.76 0.79 38.01
N ALA A 283 -11.94 1.19 38.95
CA ALA A 283 -10.50 1.43 38.77
C ALA A 283 -9.73 0.27 38.14
N PRO A 284 -9.96 -1.02 38.48
CA PRO A 284 -9.27 -2.14 37.83
C PRO A 284 -9.54 -2.21 36.33
N ALA A 285 -10.79 -1.94 35.91
CA ALA A 285 -11.14 -1.93 34.49
C ALA A 285 -10.50 -0.74 33.76
N VAL A 286 -10.40 0.42 34.40
CA VAL A 286 -9.71 1.59 33.85
C VAL A 286 -8.19 1.37 33.75
N CYS A 287 -7.58 0.73 34.75
CA CYS A 287 -6.17 0.30 34.65
C CYS A 287 -5.95 -0.62 33.45
N MET A 288 -6.87 -1.55 33.18
CA MET A 288 -6.83 -2.41 32.01
C MET A 288 -6.95 -1.62 30.71
N LEU A 289 -7.86 -0.64 30.61
CA LEU A 289 -8.00 0.24 29.45
C LEU A 289 -6.71 1.00 29.16
N LEU A 290 -6.05 1.54 30.18
CA LEU A 290 -4.77 2.23 30.04
C LEU A 290 -3.65 1.27 29.60
N ALA A 291 -3.61 0.04 30.10
CA ALA A 291 -2.64 -0.97 29.66
C ALA A 291 -2.85 -1.34 28.18
N PHE A 292 -4.10 -1.45 27.72
CA PHE A 292 -4.40 -1.69 26.30
C PHE A 292 -4.08 -0.47 25.42
N ALA A 293 -4.29 0.75 25.92
CA ALA A 293 -3.87 1.96 25.24
C ALA A 293 -2.33 2.03 25.11
N GLN A 294 -1.61 1.63 26.16
CA GLN A 294 -0.14 1.49 26.14
C GLN A 294 0.33 0.48 25.10
N TRP A 295 -0.35 -0.67 25.04
CA TRP A 295 -0.06 -1.70 24.05
C TRP A 295 -0.29 -1.20 22.62
N GLY A 296 -1.43 -0.57 22.35
CA GLY A 296 -1.74 0.03 21.05
C GLY A 296 -0.68 1.06 20.64
N ALA A 297 -0.32 1.98 21.54
CA ALA A 297 0.70 2.99 21.27
C ALA A 297 2.10 2.39 21.01
N SER A 298 2.45 1.29 21.69
CA SER A 298 3.69 0.56 21.43
C SER A 298 3.71 -0.06 20.04
N LEU A 299 2.59 -0.67 19.60
CA LEU A 299 2.46 -1.26 18.27
C LEU A 299 2.48 -0.20 17.16
N GLU A 300 1.78 0.92 17.36
CA GLU A 300 1.77 2.06 16.45
C GLU A 300 3.19 2.61 16.24
N SER A 301 3.93 2.87 17.35
CA SER A 301 5.31 3.35 17.27
C SER A 301 6.24 2.40 16.58
N ARG A 302 6.06 1.08 16.82
CA ARG A 302 6.83 0.07 16.12
C ARG A 302 6.53 0.07 14.63
N GLY A 303 5.26 0.17 14.25
CA GLY A 303 4.87 0.21 12.84
C GLY A 303 5.48 1.41 12.13
N MET A 304 5.47 2.59 12.76
CA MET A 304 6.13 3.78 12.21
C MET A 304 7.65 3.62 12.13
N TYR A 305 8.27 3.02 13.17
CA TYR A 305 9.69 2.69 13.13
C TYR A 305 10.04 1.75 11.98
N ASP A 306 9.29 0.66 11.80
CA ASP A 306 9.50 -0.30 10.72
C ASP A 306 9.36 0.39 9.34
N THR A 307 8.40 1.31 9.18
CA THR A 307 8.18 2.10 7.97
C THR A 307 9.33 3.06 7.66
N PHE A 308 9.72 3.91 8.61
CA PHE A 308 10.78 4.87 8.39
C PHE A 308 12.17 4.24 8.30
N ARG A 309 12.40 3.15 9.01
CA ARG A 309 13.61 2.35 8.84
C ARG A 309 13.73 1.81 7.41
N THR A 310 12.62 1.39 6.82
CA THR A 310 12.63 0.93 5.43
C THR A 310 12.82 2.11 4.47
N ALA A 311 12.19 3.25 4.72
CA ALA A 311 12.37 4.45 3.92
C ALA A 311 13.81 5.01 3.97
N ALA A 312 14.57 4.68 5.04
CA ALA A 312 15.97 5.07 5.22
C ALA A 312 16.97 4.00 4.72
N MET A 313 16.54 2.99 3.95
CA MET A 313 17.44 1.93 3.47
C MET A 313 18.39 2.43 2.40
N ASP A 314 17.91 3.29 1.50
CA ASP A 314 18.67 3.93 0.45
C ASP A 314 18.19 5.37 0.29
N ASP A 315 19.03 6.27 -0.17
CA ASP A 315 18.71 7.68 -0.39
C ASP A 315 17.70 7.83 -1.54
N GLU A 316 17.81 6.98 -2.58
CA GLU A 316 16.89 6.93 -3.71
C GLU A 316 16.22 5.55 -3.82
N PRO A 317 14.92 5.43 -3.55
CA PRO A 317 14.21 4.18 -3.81
C PRO A 317 14.10 3.95 -5.32
N PRO A 318 14.26 2.70 -5.79
CA PRO A 318 14.18 2.41 -7.22
C PRO A 318 12.80 2.75 -7.80
N TYR A 319 11.75 2.64 -6.99
CA TYR A 319 10.37 2.93 -7.41
C TYR A 319 9.51 3.50 -6.30
N LEU A 320 8.63 4.41 -6.70
CA LEU A 320 7.53 4.93 -5.91
C LEU A 320 6.22 4.29 -6.37
N VAL A 321 5.28 4.15 -5.45
CA VAL A 321 3.88 3.83 -5.79
C VAL A 321 3.04 5.07 -5.59
N THR A 322 2.37 5.49 -6.66
CA THR A 322 1.43 6.62 -6.68
C THR A 322 0.01 6.13 -6.99
N ASP A 323 -0.98 6.96 -6.76
CA ASP A 323 -2.35 6.68 -7.17
C ASP A 323 -2.73 7.53 -8.38
N THR A 324 -3.00 6.88 -9.48
CA THR A 324 -3.51 7.50 -10.69
C THR A 324 -5.03 7.33 -10.79
N GLU A 325 -5.66 8.01 -11.75
CA GLU A 325 -7.10 7.86 -12.01
C GLU A 325 -7.53 6.43 -12.32
N ARG A 326 -6.67 5.63 -12.93
CA ARG A 326 -6.97 4.22 -13.29
C ARG A 326 -6.59 3.22 -12.20
N GLY A 327 -5.64 3.54 -11.32
CA GLY A 327 -5.22 2.61 -10.26
C GLY A 327 -3.86 2.94 -9.67
N ALA A 328 -3.29 2.00 -8.90
CA ALA A 328 -1.94 2.13 -8.41
C ALA A 328 -0.94 2.02 -9.57
N CYS A 329 -0.01 2.96 -9.64
CA CYS A 329 1.06 3.01 -10.62
C CYS A 329 2.42 2.94 -9.93
N LYS A 330 3.40 2.32 -10.59
CA LYS A 330 4.80 2.26 -10.15
C LYS A 330 5.63 3.21 -11.01
N GLN A 331 6.28 4.18 -10.39
CA GLN A 331 7.05 5.24 -11.04
C GLN A 331 8.45 5.34 -10.44
N ARG A 332 9.37 5.98 -11.15
CA ARG A 332 10.64 6.42 -10.59
C ARG A 332 10.46 7.82 -10.02
N GLY A 333 11.07 8.13 -8.90
CA GLY A 333 10.95 9.46 -8.30
C GLY A 333 11.70 9.59 -6.98
N SER A 334 11.53 10.73 -6.33
CA SER A 334 12.21 11.09 -5.09
C SER A 334 11.34 10.84 -3.85
N ILE A 335 11.97 10.78 -2.68
CA ILE A 335 11.33 10.51 -1.38
C ILE A 335 10.55 11.71 -0.78
N PRO A 336 10.85 13.00 -1.10
CA PRO A 336 10.15 14.14 -0.53
C PRO A 336 8.63 14.00 -0.57
N GLY A 337 7.95 14.39 0.52
CA GLY A 337 6.50 14.24 0.69
C GLY A 337 6.07 12.94 1.34
N PHE A 338 6.93 11.94 1.45
CA PHE A 338 6.61 10.66 2.11
C PHE A 338 6.37 10.83 3.61
N TYR A 339 7.20 11.63 4.29
CA TYR A 339 7.05 11.89 5.72
C TYR A 339 5.71 12.55 6.02
N THR A 340 5.39 13.66 5.34
CA THR A 340 4.12 14.38 5.51
C THR A 340 2.92 13.48 5.24
N ALA A 341 2.97 12.66 4.20
CA ALA A 341 1.92 11.69 3.88
C ALA A 341 1.78 10.61 4.98
N ALA A 342 2.89 10.15 5.58
CA ALA A 342 2.89 9.13 6.62
C ALA A 342 2.33 9.65 7.97
N MET A 343 2.46 10.95 8.26
CA MET A 343 1.98 11.57 9.49
C MET A 343 0.49 11.90 9.48
N GLY A 344 -0.23 11.57 8.41
CA GLY A 344 -1.67 11.77 8.30
C GLY A 344 -2.49 11.01 9.36
N GLN A 345 -3.77 11.38 9.48
CA GLN A 345 -4.69 10.72 10.40
C GLN A 345 -4.91 9.25 10.05
N ASP A 346 -5.08 8.42 11.07
CA ASP A 346 -5.48 7.04 10.88
C ASP A 346 -6.98 6.90 10.56
N GLY A 347 -7.34 5.84 9.83
CA GLY A 347 -8.72 5.63 9.40
C GLY A 347 -9.69 5.25 10.54
N ALA A 348 -9.18 4.80 11.69
CA ALA A 348 -10.02 4.56 12.86
C ALA A 348 -10.35 5.88 13.57
N ALA A 349 -9.40 6.81 13.64
CA ALA A 349 -9.60 8.13 14.25
C ALA A 349 -10.71 8.94 13.57
N ILE A 350 -10.83 8.83 12.24
CA ILE A 350 -11.90 9.50 11.48
C ILE A 350 -13.29 9.06 11.99
N TRP A 351 -13.51 7.75 12.12
CA TRP A 351 -14.77 7.19 12.61
C TRP A 351 -15.00 7.50 14.10
N GLN A 352 -13.94 7.45 14.91
CA GLN A 352 -13.98 7.76 16.32
C GLN A 352 -14.39 9.22 16.55
N THR A 353 -13.85 10.16 15.79
CA THR A 353 -14.15 11.61 15.91
C THR A 353 -15.65 11.92 15.70
N VAL A 354 -16.33 11.17 14.85
CA VAL A 354 -17.77 11.35 14.61
C VAL A 354 -18.61 10.66 15.68
N PHE A 355 -18.28 9.43 16.04
CA PHE A 355 -19.13 8.58 16.88
C PHE A 355 -18.92 8.78 18.39
N LEU A 356 -17.69 8.96 18.86
CA LEU A 356 -17.39 9.03 20.28
C LEU A 356 -18.01 10.23 21.02
N PRO A 357 -18.12 11.44 20.42
CA PRO A 357 -18.84 12.54 21.08
C PRO A 357 -20.29 12.20 21.42
N VAL A 358 -20.98 11.45 20.54
CA VAL A 358 -22.35 11.00 20.76
C VAL A 358 -22.40 10.02 21.94
N VAL A 359 -21.47 9.06 21.98
CA VAL A 359 -21.38 8.08 23.06
C VAL A 359 -21.03 8.74 24.40
N LEU A 360 -20.11 9.73 24.39
CA LEU A 360 -19.76 10.49 25.59
C LEU A 360 -20.96 11.28 26.13
N THR A 361 -21.68 11.97 25.25
CA THR A 361 -22.89 12.71 25.63
C THR A 361 -23.96 11.76 26.17
N ALA A 362 -24.19 10.61 25.51
CA ALA A 362 -25.11 9.60 25.97
C ALA A 362 -24.70 9.05 27.35
N SER A 363 -23.40 8.78 27.57
CA SER A 363 -22.91 8.29 28.86
C SER A 363 -23.18 9.25 30.00
N LEU A 364 -22.99 10.55 29.77
CA LEU A 364 -23.26 11.61 30.75
C LEU A 364 -24.76 11.71 31.07
N VAL A 365 -25.61 11.72 30.03
CA VAL A 365 -27.07 11.79 30.18
C VAL A 365 -27.60 10.58 30.92
N PHE A 366 -27.13 9.37 30.56
CA PHE A 366 -27.60 8.12 31.21
C PHE A 366 -27.12 8.05 32.66
N ALA A 367 -25.91 8.47 32.98
CA ALA A 367 -25.45 8.56 34.37
C ALA A 367 -26.29 9.58 35.18
N GLY A 368 -26.62 10.72 34.60
CA GLY A 368 -27.50 11.70 35.21
C GLY A 368 -28.90 11.19 35.45
N LEU A 369 -29.52 10.56 34.43
CA LEU A 369 -30.87 9.98 34.54
C LEU A 369 -30.95 8.89 35.61
N THR A 370 -29.98 7.98 35.70
CA THR A 370 -29.95 6.91 36.69
C THR A 370 -29.74 7.43 38.10
N SER A 371 -28.92 8.47 38.27
CA SER A 371 -28.70 9.09 39.60
C SER A 371 -29.87 9.94 40.05
N LEU A 372 -30.50 10.68 39.14
CA LEU A 372 -31.64 11.54 39.42
C LEU A 372 -32.94 10.72 39.71
N SER A 373 -33.21 9.69 38.91
CA SER A 373 -34.37 8.83 39.06
C SER A 373 -34.44 8.12 40.41
N ARG A 374 -33.31 8.07 41.12
CA ARG A 374 -33.20 7.39 42.44
C ARG A 374 -32.92 8.34 43.61
N GLU A 375 -32.90 9.64 43.35
CA GLU A 375 -32.57 10.64 44.35
C GLU A 375 -31.16 10.46 45.00
N ARG A 376 -30.25 9.74 44.32
CA ARG A 376 -28.92 9.40 44.79
C ARG A 376 -27.86 10.18 44.03
N GLY A 377 -27.79 11.49 44.25
CA GLY A 377 -26.80 12.34 43.63
C GLY A 377 -25.34 11.95 43.94
N ALA A 378 -25.09 11.34 45.10
CA ALA A 378 -23.76 10.83 45.49
C ALA A 378 -23.22 9.73 44.59
N ASP A 379 -24.11 8.97 43.92
CA ASP A 379 -23.73 7.87 43.03
C ASP A 379 -23.50 8.32 41.56
N PHE A 380 -23.62 9.61 41.28
CA PHE A 380 -23.48 10.13 39.92
C PHE A 380 -22.10 9.82 39.33
N LEU A 381 -21.01 10.03 40.07
CA LEU A 381 -19.67 9.71 39.59
C LEU A 381 -19.42 8.20 39.41
N LEU A 382 -20.00 7.37 40.30
CA LEU A 382 -19.98 5.92 40.19
C LEU A 382 -20.66 5.47 38.89
N ASN A 383 -21.89 5.94 38.64
CA ASN A 383 -22.67 5.59 37.45
C ASN A 383 -22.01 6.09 36.17
N TRP A 384 -21.45 7.30 36.21
CA TRP A 384 -20.72 7.86 35.06
C TRP A 384 -19.41 7.13 34.81
N SER A 385 -18.66 6.77 35.85
CA SER A 385 -17.47 5.90 35.74
C SER A 385 -17.80 4.57 35.08
N ALA A 386 -18.91 3.90 35.49
CA ALA A 386 -19.35 2.65 34.88
C ALA A 386 -19.64 2.80 33.38
N THR A 387 -20.46 3.80 33.02
CA THR A 387 -20.85 4.04 31.61
C THR A 387 -19.67 4.46 30.74
N LEU A 388 -18.76 5.30 31.24
CA LEU A 388 -17.54 5.70 30.53
C LEU A 388 -16.55 4.55 30.36
N THR A 389 -16.39 3.72 31.40
CA THR A 389 -15.52 2.53 31.31
C THR A 389 -16.01 1.57 30.23
N ALA A 390 -17.34 1.37 30.13
CA ALA A 390 -17.94 0.58 29.07
C ALA A 390 -17.79 1.22 27.67
N ALA A 391 -17.86 2.57 27.60
CA ALA A 391 -17.65 3.33 26.38
C ALA A 391 -16.21 3.22 25.86
N ALA A 392 -15.24 3.24 26.78
CA ALA A 392 -13.80 3.19 26.49
C ALA A 392 -13.30 1.77 26.24
N THR A 393 -13.83 1.08 25.22
CA THR A 393 -13.46 -0.30 24.94
C THR A 393 -11.97 -0.49 24.70
N CYS A 394 -11.38 -1.62 25.11
CA CYS A 394 -9.99 -2.00 24.85
C CYS A 394 -9.65 -2.10 23.34
N THR A 395 -10.67 -2.15 22.51
CA THR A 395 -10.54 -2.24 21.04
C THR A 395 -10.13 -0.93 20.40
N LEU A 396 -10.56 0.22 20.94
CA LEU A 396 -10.34 1.54 20.31
C LEU A 396 -8.85 1.84 19.99
N PRO A 397 -7.89 1.64 20.90
CA PRO A 397 -6.48 1.86 20.61
C PRO A 397 -5.88 0.78 19.69
N LEU A 398 -6.52 -0.38 19.55
CA LEU A 398 -6.02 -1.52 18.79
C LEU A 398 -6.53 -1.55 17.34
N CYS A 399 -7.65 -0.87 17.03
CA CYS A 399 -8.27 -0.90 15.70
C CYS A 399 -7.32 -0.52 14.56
N TRP A 400 -6.47 0.46 14.80
CA TRP A 400 -5.43 0.91 13.87
C TRP A 400 -4.10 0.20 14.13
N ALA A 401 -3.64 0.22 15.38
CA ALA A 401 -2.29 -0.19 15.74
C ALA A 401 -1.95 -1.65 15.38
N LEU A 402 -2.90 -2.58 15.51
CA LEU A 402 -2.68 -3.99 15.20
C LEU A 402 -2.54 -4.24 13.68
N PRO A 403 -3.51 -3.84 12.82
CA PRO A 403 -3.37 -4.05 11.38
C PRO A 403 -2.15 -3.32 10.80
N TRP A 404 -1.91 -2.08 11.24
CA TRP A 404 -0.77 -1.28 10.82
C TRP A 404 0.57 -1.92 11.21
N GLY A 405 0.76 -2.26 12.48
CA GLY A 405 2.01 -2.87 12.94
C GLY A 405 2.29 -4.25 12.36
N ARG A 406 1.27 -4.96 11.83
CA ARG A 406 1.46 -6.21 11.09
C ARG A 406 1.87 -5.96 9.65
N LEU A 407 1.18 -5.04 8.97
CA LEU A 407 1.50 -4.68 7.59
C LEU A 407 2.91 -4.10 7.48
N SER A 408 3.25 -3.10 8.29
CA SER A 408 4.56 -2.43 8.24
C SER A 408 5.71 -3.41 8.48
N ARG A 409 5.55 -4.35 9.46
CA ARG A 409 6.53 -5.41 9.71
C ARG A 409 6.69 -6.37 8.54
N HIS A 410 5.59 -6.72 7.87
CA HIS A 410 5.63 -7.59 6.70
C HIS A 410 6.33 -6.87 5.54
N LEU A 411 5.93 -5.65 5.25
CA LEU A 411 6.48 -4.85 4.16
C LEU A 411 7.96 -4.52 4.37
N GLN A 412 8.40 -4.27 5.61
CA GLN A 412 9.81 -4.09 5.93
C GLN A 412 10.68 -5.28 5.48
N LYS A 413 10.21 -6.52 5.67
CA LYS A 413 10.94 -7.73 5.24
C LYS A 413 11.07 -7.82 3.72
N VAL A 414 10.11 -7.28 3.02
CA VAL A 414 10.06 -7.27 1.54
C VAL A 414 10.81 -6.05 0.98
N GLY A 415 11.19 -5.09 1.82
CA GLY A 415 11.85 -3.85 1.41
C GLY A 415 10.86 -2.84 0.84
N CYS A 416 9.67 -2.73 1.45
CA CYS A 416 8.64 -1.80 1.04
C CYS A 416 8.18 -0.96 2.24
N ALA A 417 7.81 0.28 2.00
CA ALA A 417 7.24 1.18 2.98
C ALA A 417 5.98 1.86 2.43
N VAL A 418 4.94 2.01 3.25
CA VAL A 418 3.70 2.69 2.88
C VAL A 418 3.56 3.95 3.72
N ALA A 419 3.14 5.07 3.11
CA ALA A 419 2.95 6.34 3.77
C ALA A 419 1.68 6.34 4.65
N GLY A 420 1.72 5.64 5.77
CA GLY A 420 0.67 5.61 6.78
C GLY A 420 -0.70 5.18 6.24
N TRP A 421 -1.76 5.72 6.85
CA TRP A 421 -3.14 5.48 6.41
C TRP A 421 -3.44 6.13 5.06
N SER A 422 -3.01 7.39 4.88
CA SER A 422 -3.33 8.15 3.66
C SER A 422 -2.76 7.48 2.40
N GLY A 423 -1.50 7.02 2.46
CA GLY A 423 -0.89 6.25 1.38
C GLY A 423 -1.62 4.93 1.13
N ALA A 424 -1.84 4.14 2.19
CA ALA A 424 -2.55 2.86 2.07
C ALA A 424 -3.97 3.00 1.52
N GLU A 425 -4.72 4.02 1.93
CA GLU A 425 -6.08 4.25 1.47
C GLU A 425 -6.11 4.63 -0.01
N LYS A 426 -5.24 5.56 -0.45
CA LYS A 426 -5.20 6.04 -1.83
C LYS A 426 -4.81 4.91 -2.79
N ILE A 427 -3.68 4.22 -2.58
CA ILE A 427 -3.26 3.10 -3.45
C ILE A 427 -4.26 1.92 -3.46
N SER A 428 -5.04 1.75 -2.41
CA SER A 428 -6.03 0.66 -2.32
C SER A 428 -7.44 1.05 -2.74
N ARG A 429 -7.72 2.32 -2.97
CA ARG A 429 -9.04 2.86 -3.25
C ARG A 429 -9.58 2.29 -4.55
N ARG A 430 -8.81 2.37 -5.62
CA ARG A 430 -9.14 1.76 -6.89
C ARG A 430 -8.66 0.30 -6.88
N ARG A 431 -9.47 -0.59 -7.43
CA ARG A 431 -9.19 -2.03 -7.39
C ARG A 431 -8.31 -2.46 -8.55
N CYS A 432 -7.52 -1.54 -9.07
CA CYS A 432 -6.69 -1.75 -10.26
C CYS A 432 -5.23 -1.47 -9.93
N MET A 433 -4.34 -2.14 -10.64
CA MET A 433 -2.90 -2.04 -10.51
C MET A 433 -2.27 -2.11 -11.89
N ILE A 434 -1.50 -1.11 -12.26
CA ILE A 434 -0.87 -0.98 -13.56
C ILE A 434 0.40 -1.83 -13.55
N LEU A 435 0.53 -2.71 -14.56
CA LEU A 435 1.66 -3.61 -14.72
C LEU A 435 2.37 -3.35 -16.03
N THR A 436 3.68 -3.19 -15.97
CA THR A 436 4.57 -3.04 -17.12
C THR A 436 5.14 -4.39 -17.57
N ASP A 437 5.82 -4.41 -18.71
CA ASP A 437 6.50 -5.60 -19.24
C ASP A 437 7.47 -6.22 -18.24
N THR A 438 8.27 -5.39 -17.58
CA THR A 438 9.28 -5.80 -16.60
C THR A 438 8.69 -6.35 -15.30
N ASP A 439 7.46 -5.96 -14.95
CA ASP A 439 6.75 -6.52 -13.81
C ASP A 439 6.30 -7.97 -14.09
N LEU A 440 5.85 -8.24 -15.31
CA LEU A 440 5.36 -9.55 -15.72
C LEU A 440 6.47 -10.51 -16.08
N PHE A 441 7.46 -9.98 -16.78
CA PHE A 441 8.63 -10.75 -17.22
C PHE A 441 9.91 -10.04 -16.77
N PRO A 442 10.36 -10.30 -15.53
CA PRO A 442 11.59 -9.71 -15.00
C PRO A 442 12.80 -10.00 -15.86
N PRO A 443 13.87 -9.22 -15.76
CA PRO A 443 15.11 -9.44 -16.52
C PRO A 443 15.59 -10.88 -16.41
N GLY A 444 15.96 -11.48 -17.58
CA GLY A 444 16.40 -12.86 -17.68
C GLY A 444 15.29 -13.89 -17.90
N THR A 445 14.02 -13.54 -17.75
CA THR A 445 12.89 -14.44 -18.02
C THR A 445 12.49 -14.47 -19.49
N ILE A 446 12.82 -13.42 -20.26
CA ILE A 446 12.65 -13.39 -21.71
C ILE A 446 13.97 -13.88 -22.34
N GLN A 447 13.90 -14.92 -23.14
CA GLN A 447 15.06 -15.57 -23.76
C GLN A 447 14.89 -15.67 -25.26
N LEU A 448 15.99 -15.54 -25.99
CA LEU A 448 16.04 -15.80 -27.42
C LEU A 448 16.25 -17.29 -27.66
N ASN A 449 15.31 -17.92 -28.32
CA ASN A 449 15.33 -19.35 -28.60
C ASN A 449 15.96 -19.68 -29.97
N GLY A 450 16.03 -18.68 -30.86
CA GLY A 450 16.65 -18.80 -32.17
C GLY A 450 16.51 -17.57 -33.03
N ILE A 451 17.38 -17.43 -34.00
CA ILE A 451 17.39 -16.33 -34.97
C ILE A 451 17.49 -16.93 -36.37
N LYS A 452 16.65 -16.45 -37.29
CA LYS A 452 16.78 -16.75 -38.74
C LYS A 452 16.89 -15.40 -39.47
N VAL A 453 18.00 -15.23 -40.18
CA VAL A 453 18.29 -14.00 -40.92
C VAL A 453 18.18 -14.29 -42.41
N TYR A 454 17.64 -13.35 -43.18
CA TYR A 454 17.39 -13.45 -44.63
C TYR A 454 18.11 -12.30 -45.34
N GLY A 455 19.12 -12.63 -46.13
CA GLY A 455 19.78 -11.69 -47.08
C GLY A 455 20.62 -10.55 -46.48
N GLU A 456 20.63 -10.37 -45.17
CA GLU A 456 21.36 -9.28 -44.48
C GLU A 456 22.42 -9.84 -43.52
N GLU A 457 23.35 -8.96 -43.09
CA GLU A 457 24.31 -9.33 -42.05
C GLU A 457 23.56 -9.47 -40.69
N ARG A 458 23.83 -10.57 -40.00
CA ARG A 458 23.26 -10.85 -38.67
C ARG A 458 23.49 -9.72 -37.66
N ARG A 459 24.66 -9.05 -37.77
CA ARG A 459 25.00 -7.91 -36.94
C ARG A 459 24.10 -6.68 -37.21
N LYS A 460 23.80 -6.37 -38.49
CA LYS A 460 22.88 -5.29 -38.88
C LYS A 460 21.45 -5.59 -38.32
N ALA A 461 20.99 -6.80 -38.50
CA ALA A 461 19.68 -7.21 -37.97
C ALA A 461 19.60 -7.09 -36.43
N ALA A 462 20.66 -7.49 -35.71
CA ALA A 462 20.75 -7.34 -34.26
C ALA A 462 20.79 -5.87 -33.81
N SER A 463 21.57 -5.01 -34.54
CA SER A 463 21.66 -3.58 -34.24
C SER A 463 20.32 -2.86 -34.41
N TYR A 464 19.64 -3.12 -35.54
CA TYR A 464 18.31 -2.52 -35.78
C TYR A 464 17.25 -2.99 -34.81
N ALA A 465 17.22 -4.31 -34.48
CA ALA A 465 16.30 -4.85 -33.48
C ALA A 465 16.56 -4.25 -32.09
N ALA A 466 17.83 -4.08 -31.70
CA ALA A 466 18.19 -3.44 -30.43
C ALA A 466 17.77 -1.96 -30.40
N ALA A 467 18.03 -1.21 -31.47
CA ALA A 467 17.64 0.19 -31.58
C ALA A 467 16.11 0.36 -31.45
N MET A 468 15.34 -0.43 -32.19
CA MET A 468 13.87 -0.41 -32.14
C MET A 468 13.31 -0.79 -30.75
N ALA A 469 13.88 -1.82 -30.11
CA ALA A 469 13.43 -2.27 -28.78
C ALA A 469 13.74 -1.24 -27.67
N ILE A 470 14.92 -0.59 -27.75
CA ILE A 470 15.31 0.50 -26.84
C ILE A 470 14.39 1.71 -27.03
N ARG A 471 14.16 2.11 -28.27
CA ARG A 471 13.27 3.25 -28.57
C ARG A 471 11.82 3.00 -28.12
N ALA A 472 11.35 1.75 -28.24
CA ALA A 472 10.05 1.33 -27.74
C ALA A 472 9.97 1.33 -26.20
N GLY A 473 11.10 1.24 -25.48
CA GLY A 473 11.12 1.08 -24.03
C GLY A 473 10.43 -0.20 -23.56
N SER A 474 10.52 -1.28 -24.36
CA SER A 474 9.86 -2.55 -24.09
C SER A 474 10.72 -3.48 -23.22
N GLY A 475 10.13 -4.49 -22.60
CA GLY A 475 10.85 -5.54 -21.87
C GLY A 475 11.88 -6.32 -22.71
N LEU A 476 11.83 -6.17 -24.03
CA LEU A 476 12.76 -6.80 -24.99
C LEU A 476 14.12 -6.05 -25.12
N GLU A 477 14.26 -4.84 -24.59
CA GLU A 477 15.47 -4.05 -24.67
C GLU A 477 16.71 -4.85 -24.24
N ARG A 478 16.67 -5.44 -23.06
CA ARG A 478 17.81 -6.20 -22.51
C ARG A 478 18.14 -7.45 -23.34
N LEU A 479 17.15 -8.07 -23.95
CA LEU A 479 17.33 -9.23 -24.81
C LEU A 479 18.13 -8.86 -26.07
N PHE A 480 17.70 -7.80 -26.77
CA PHE A 480 18.34 -7.38 -28.01
C PHE A 480 19.67 -6.65 -27.78
N ASP A 481 19.83 -5.90 -26.67
CA ASP A 481 21.13 -5.33 -26.28
C ASP A 481 22.14 -6.47 -25.96
N GLY A 482 21.69 -7.53 -25.29
CA GLY A 482 22.52 -8.73 -25.09
C GLY A 482 22.90 -9.44 -26.38
N LEU A 483 21.97 -9.53 -27.33
CA LEU A 483 22.23 -10.10 -28.66
C LEU A 483 23.26 -9.25 -29.42
N LEU A 484 23.09 -7.92 -29.43
CA LEU A 484 24.02 -7.01 -30.09
C LEU A 484 25.44 -7.16 -29.52
N ARG A 485 25.58 -7.29 -28.20
CA ARG A 485 26.88 -7.55 -27.57
C ARG A 485 27.50 -8.88 -27.98
N SER A 486 26.68 -9.93 -28.11
CA SER A 486 27.17 -11.26 -28.54
C SER A 486 27.64 -11.30 -30.01
N GLU A 487 27.10 -10.42 -30.86
CA GLU A 487 27.46 -10.32 -32.27
C GLU A 487 28.63 -9.33 -32.50
N GLY A 488 29.45 -9.06 -31.47
CA GLY A 488 30.66 -8.24 -31.54
C GLY A 488 30.48 -6.81 -31.10
N GLY A 489 29.35 -6.46 -30.51
CA GLY A 489 29.04 -5.11 -30.08
C GLY A 489 28.89 -4.12 -31.24
N GLY A 490 28.42 -2.94 -30.93
CA GLY A 490 28.29 -1.86 -31.92
C GLY A 490 27.81 -0.58 -31.26
N ARG A 491 27.89 0.53 -31.98
CA ARG A 491 27.22 1.76 -31.59
C ARG A 491 25.71 1.50 -31.65
N ARG A 492 24.98 1.96 -30.65
CA ARG A 492 23.52 1.95 -30.69
C ARG A 492 23.05 2.91 -31.76
N GLU A 493 22.25 2.43 -32.70
CA GLU A 493 21.68 3.23 -33.75
C GLU A 493 20.56 4.12 -33.20
N THR A 494 20.39 5.30 -33.79
CA THR A 494 19.25 6.19 -33.49
C THR A 494 18.08 5.84 -34.37
N VAL A 495 16.87 5.89 -33.79
CA VAL A 495 15.63 5.65 -34.53
C VAL A 495 14.87 6.95 -34.63
N ASP A 496 14.58 7.36 -35.83
CA ASP A 496 13.76 8.53 -36.15
C ASP A 496 12.34 8.08 -36.52
N ASP A 497 11.35 8.99 -36.48
CA ASP A 497 9.96 8.78 -36.89
C ASP A 497 9.31 7.49 -36.26
N PHE A 498 9.60 7.25 -35.00
CA PHE A 498 9.13 6.05 -34.31
C PHE A 498 7.64 6.09 -34.02
N SER A 499 6.94 4.99 -34.36
CA SER A 499 5.50 4.85 -34.13
C SER A 499 5.11 3.46 -33.62
N PHE A 500 4.11 3.42 -32.72
CA PHE A 500 3.50 2.19 -32.24
C PHE A 500 2.24 1.84 -33.07
N TYR A 501 1.95 0.54 -33.20
CA TYR A 501 0.75 0.02 -33.89
C TYR A 501 -0.05 -0.95 -33.02
N GLU A 502 -1.36 -0.83 -33.04
CA GLU A 502 -2.31 -1.64 -32.26
C GLU A 502 -2.16 -3.15 -32.54
N GLU A 503 -1.80 -3.50 -33.78
CA GLU A 503 -1.62 -4.88 -34.22
C GLU A 503 -0.35 -5.56 -33.66
N GLY A 504 0.34 -4.89 -32.77
CA GLY A 504 1.52 -5.41 -32.10
C GLY A 504 2.79 -5.27 -32.94
N GLY A 505 3.15 -4.04 -33.26
CA GLY A 505 4.37 -3.73 -33.96
C GLY A 505 4.79 -2.27 -33.81
N TRP A 506 6.00 -1.99 -34.28
CA TRP A 506 6.65 -0.70 -34.29
C TRP A 506 7.20 -0.37 -35.67
N SER A 507 7.16 0.91 -36.05
CA SER A 507 7.90 1.42 -37.21
C SER A 507 8.85 2.51 -36.80
N GLY A 508 9.90 2.70 -37.58
CA GLY A 508 10.85 3.78 -37.41
C GLY A 508 11.79 3.86 -38.60
N THR A 509 12.58 4.91 -38.65
CA THR A 509 13.60 5.12 -39.69
C THR A 509 15.00 5.03 -39.09
N ILE A 510 15.86 4.19 -39.64
CA ILE A 510 17.26 4.04 -39.23
C ILE A 510 18.15 4.24 -40.47
N HIS A 511 19.06 5.21 -40.44
CA HIS A 511 19.90 5.57 -41.57
C HIS A 511 19.16 5.86 -42.90
N GLY A 512 17.88 6.29 -42.79
CA GLY A 512 17.03 6.55 -43.96
C GLY A 512 16.30 5.31 -44.48
N GLU A 513 16.56 4.12 -43.92
CA GLU A 513 15.82 2.88 -44.23
C GLU A 513 14.58 2.78 -43.37
N SER A 514 13.44 2.37 -43.96
CA SER A 514 12.19 2.15 -43.19
C SER A 514 12.23 0.79 -42.50
N VAL A 515 12.18 0.80 -41.17
CA VAL A 515 12.28 -0.41 -40.32
C VAL A 515 10.95 -0.71 -39.70
N LEU A 516 10.47 -1.94 -39.86
CA LEU A 516 9.26 -2.48 -39.22
C LEU A 516 9.65 -3.64 -38.31
N MET A 517 9.16 -3.61 -37.07
CA MET A 517 9.44 -4.69 -36.11
C MET A 517 8.17 -5.05 -35.32
N GLY A 518 7.83 -6.33 -35.24
CA GLY A 518 6.64 -6.76 -34.50
C GLY A 518 6.19 -8.19 -34.78
N THR A 519 4.90 -8.45 -34.55
CA THR A 519 4.30 -9.76 -34.76
C THR A 519 4.13 -10.09 -36.24
N ALA A 520 3.93 -11.37 -36.59
CA ALA A 520 3.65 -11.79 -37.97
C ALA A 520 2.36 -11.15 -38.53
N SER A 521 1.33 -10.94 -37.68
CA SER A 521 0.08 -10.29 -38.06
C SER A 521 0.31 -8.84 -38.45
N PHE A 522 1.11 -8.11 -37.70
CA PHE A 522 1.50 -6.73 -37.98
C PHE A 522 2.23 -6.62 -39.33
N LEU A 523 3.29 -7.43 -39.55
CA LEU A 523 4.05 -7.35 -40.81
C LEU A 523 3.21 -7.70 -42.04
N ARG A 524 2.30 -8.69 -41.93
CA ARG A 524 1.35 -8.99 -43.02
C ARG A 524 0.43 -7.81 -43.35
N LYS A 525 -0.03 -7.09 -42.34
CA LYS A 525 -0.86 -5.89 -42.52
C LYS A 525 -0.06 -4.76 -43.18
N MET A 526 1.24 -4.68 -42.90
CA MET A 526 2.19 -3.74 -43.54
C MET A 526 2.70 -4.24 -44.92
N GLU A 527 2.04 -5.26 -45.48
CA GLU A 527 2.33 -5.81 -46.82
C GLU A 527 3.71 -6.46 -46.98
N VAL A 528 4.35 -6.84 -45.87
CA VAL A 528 5.61 -7.60 -45.87
C VAL A 528 5.35 -9.06 -46.21
N ARG A 529 6.03 -9.60 -47.21
CA ARG A 529 5.90 -11.02 -47.59
C ARG A 529 6.60 -11.90 -46.56
N LEU A 530 5.84 -12.75 -45.89
CA LEU A 530 6.36 -13.72 -44.92
C LEU A 530 6.39 -15.12 -45.55
N PRO A 531 7.44 -15.92 -45.34
CA PRO A 531 7.46 -17.35 -45.72
C PRO A 531 6.33 -18.11 -45.04
N GLY A 532 5.66 -18.99 -45.79
CA GLY A 532 4.45 -19.71 -45.33
C GLY A 532 4.71 -20.78 -44.27
N ASP A 533 5.95 -21.19 -44.11
CA ASP A 533 6.42 -22.24 -43.21
C ASP A 533 6.72 -21.78 -41.77
N ILE A 534 6.63 -20.48 -41.51
CA ILE A 534 6.95 -19.93 -40.19
C ILE A 534 5.67 -19.82 -39.33
N ASN A 535 5.48 -20.79 -38.46
CA ASN A 535 4.41 -20.76 -37.45
C ASN A 535 4.97 -20.57 -36.05
N LEU A 536 5.35 -19.32 -35.71
CA LEU A 536 5.85 -18.95 -34.39
C LEU A 536 4.77 -18.26 -33.60
N LYS A 537 4.38 -18.82 -32.45
CA LYS A 537 3.37 -18.23 -31.54
C LYS A 537 3.88 -16.96 -30.82
N THR A 538 5.20 -16.85 -30.59
CA THR A 538 5.88 -15.72 -29.97
C THR A 538 7.14 -15.34 -30.73
N GLY A 539 6.95 -14.86 -31.96
CA GLY A 539 8.03 -14.40 -32.83
C GLY A 539 8.03 -12.89 -32.93
N ILE A 540 9.22 -12.31 -33.02
CA ILE A 540 9.43 -10.92 -33.40
C ILE A 540 10.05 -10.95 -34.80
N PHE A 541 9.44 -10.24 -35.73
CA PHE A 541 9.83 -10.16 -37.12
C PHE A 541 10.41 -8.77 -37.37
N LEU A 542 11.51 -8.69 -38.08
CA LEU A 542 12.18 -7.46 -38.48
C LEU A 542 12.15 -7.38 -40.02
N ALA A 543 11.65 -6.30 -40.55
CA ALA A 543 11.70 -5.99 -41.97
C ALA A 543 12.31 -4.62 -42.19
N VAL A 544 13.10 -4.46 -43.27
CA VAL A 544 13.70 -3.24 -43.73
C VAL A 544 13.20 -3.01 -45.15
N ASP A 545 12.73 -1.81 -45.46
CA ASP A 545 12.13 -1.45 -46.76
C ASP A 545 11.13 -2.47 -47.27
N ARG A 546 10.24 -2.95 -46.38
CA ARG A 546 9.23 -3.98 -46.62
C ARG A 546 9.77 -5.37 -47.01
N GLN A 547 11.06 -5.60 -46.84
CA GLN A 547 11.66 -6.93 -47.01
C GLN A 547 11.96 -7.55 -45.65
N LEU A 548 11.60 -8.84 -45.49
CA LEU A 548 11.89 -9.57 -44.26
C LEU A 548 13.41 -9.79 -44.12
N VAL A 549 13.98 -9.23 -43.05
CA VAL A 549 15.42 -9.33 -42.74
C VAL A 549 15.71 -10.37 -41.70
N ALA A 550 14.93 -10.42 -40.62
CA ALA A 550 15.16 -11.38 -39.54
C ALA A 550 13.88 -11.82 -38.84
N VAL A 551 13.96 -13.01 -38.29
CA VAL A 551 12.93 -13.59 -37.41
C VAL A 551 13.60 -14.04 -36.12
N PHE A 552 13.11 -13.52 -35.00
CA PHE A 552 13.57 -13.84 -33.66
C PHE A 552 12.51 -14.69 -32.94
N ALA A 553 12.86 -15.91 -32.57
CA ALA A 553 12.02 -16.76 -31.76
C ALA A 553 12.24 -16.40 -30.28
N VAL A 554 11.25 -15.76 -29.64
CA VAL A 554 11.34 -15.28 -28.27
C VAL A 554 10.54 -16.21 -27.34
N LYS A 555 11.18 -16.65 -26.25
CA LYS A 555 10.56 -17.49 -25.22
C LYS A 555 10.36 -16.69 -23.95
N TYR A 556 9.11 -16.65 -23.49
CA TYR A 556 8.70 -16.02 -22.23
C TYR A 556 8.59 -17.09 -21.16
N ASN A 557 9.47 -17.08 -20.17
CA ASN A 557 9.45 -18.01 -19.05
C ASN A 557 8.70 -17.38 -17.87
N PRO A 558 7.63 -18.03 -17.36
CA PRO A 558 6.91 -17.52 -16.20
C PRO A 558 7.79 -17.62 -14.95
N ALA A 559 7.89 -16.54 -14.17
CA ALA A 559 8.55 -16.56 -12.88
C ALA A 559 7.54 -16.91 -11.78
N GLU A 560 7.91 -17.77 -10.84
CA GLU A 560 7.04 -18.22 -9.74
C GLU A 560 6.55 -17.06 -8.88
N ASN A 561 7.41 -16.07 -8.63
CA ASN A 561 7.06 -14.86 -7.87
C ASN A 561 5.95 -14.07 -8.55
N VAL A 562 5.97 -13.98 -9.87
CA VAL A 562 4.95 -13.29 -10.67
C VAL A 562 3.62 -14.06 -10.63
N ASP A 563 3.66 -15.37 -10.79
CA ASP A 563 2.46 -16.20 -10.69
C ASP A 563 1.84 -16.15 -9.29
N PHE A 564 2.66 -16.16 -8.24
CA PHE A 564 2.20 -15.97 -6.87
C PHE A 564 1.54 -14.60 -6.68
N ALA A 565 2.16 -13.53 -7.16
CA ALA A 565 1.63 -12.16 -7.08
C ALA A 565 0.27 -12.03 -7.81
N LEU A 566 0.16 -12.56 -9.04
CA LEU A 566 -1.08 -12.57 -9.81
C LEU A 566 -2.21 -13.36 -9.10
N ARG A 567 -1.88 -14.50 -8.49
CA ARG A 567 -2.83 -15.27 -7.66
C ARG A 567 -3.29 -14.49 -6.44
N MET A 568 -2.38 -13.77 -5.77
CA MET A 568 -2.67 -12.93 -4.60
C MET A 568 -3.58 -11.76 -4.99
N MET A 569 -3.31 -11.08 -6.10
CA MET A 569 -4.14 -10.01 -6.66
C MET A 569 -5.58 -10.50 -6.92
N ARG A 570 -5.71 -11.65 -7.59
CA ARG A 570 -7.02 -12.28 -7.86
C ARG A 570 -7.80 -12.57 -6.59
N ARG A 571 -7.17 -13.21 -5.57
CA ARG A 571 -7.81 -13.51 -4.28
C ARG A 571 -8.26 -12.25 -3.53
N SER A 572 -7.60 -11.13 -3.77
CA SER A 572 -7.89 -9.85 -3.12
C SER A 572 -8.78 -8.93 -3.97
N HIS A 573 -9.26 -9.42 -5.13
CA HIS A 573 -10.05 -8.65 -6.08
C HIS A 573 -9.36 -7.35 -6.52
N VAL A 574 -8.08 -7.46 -6.87
CA VAL A 574 -7.30 -6.40 -7.53
C VAL A 574 -7.14 -6.81 -8.98
N THR A 575 -7.59 -5.97 -9.90
CA THR A 575 -7.52 -6.22 -11.33
C THR A 575 -6.22 -5.64 -11.89
N PRO A 576 -5.35 -6.45 -12.51
CA PRO A 576 -4.19 -5.93 -13.23
C PRO A 576 -4.62 -5.24 -14.52
N ILE A 577 -4.04 -4.08 -14.80
CA ILE A 577 -4.14 -3.34 -16.06
C ILE A 577 -2.79 -3.50 -16.77
N LEU A 578 -2.80 -4.01 -18.00
CA LEU A 578 -1.57 -4.17 -18.77
C LEU A 578 -1.17 -2.86 -19.43
N ALA A 579 -0.06 -2.30 -19.02
CA ALA A 579 0.63 -1.18 -19.67
C ALA A 579 1.85 -1.72 -20.45
N SER A 580 1.60 -2.69 -21.35
CA SER A 580 2.66 -3.37 -22.09
C SER A 580 2.96 -2.68 -23.40
N ARG A 581 4.27 -2.51 -23.68
CA ARG A 581 4.83 -2.05 -24.96
C ARG A 581 5.33 -3.20 -25.82
N ASP A 582 5.51 -4.40 -25.22
CA ASP A 582 5.92 -5.60 -25.96
C ASP A 582 4.73 -6.15 -26.78
N PRO A 583 4.89 -6.30 -28.11
CA PRO A 583 3.82 -6.74 -29.00
C PRO A 583 3.31 -8.16 -28.69
N ASN A 584 4.10 -9.00 -28.03
CA ASN A 584 3.71 -10.36 -27.68
C ASN A 584 2.99 -10.46 -26.33
N ILE A 585 3.14 -9.48 -25.43
CA ILE A 585 2.51 -9.52 -24.11
C ILE A 585 1.04 -9.13 -24.21
N THR A 586 0.21 -10.12 -24.41
CA THR A 586 -1.24 -10.01 -24.55
C THR A 586 -1.95 -10.81 -23.45
N PRO A 587 -3.24 -10.57 -23.20
CA PRO A 587 -4.02 -11.39 -22.27
C PRO A 587 -4.01 -12.89 -22.62
N ALA A 588 -3.90 -13.23 -23.91
CA ALA A 588 -3.80 -14.61 -24.39
C ALA A 588 -2.48 -15.25 -23.96
N LEU A 589 -1.35 -14.54 -24.10
CA LEU A 589 -0.05 -15.01 -23.61
C LEU A 589 -0.07 -15.25 -22.11
N LEU A 590 -0.64 -14.30 -21.33
CA LEU A 590 -0.70 -14.42 -19.87
C LEU A 590 -1.54 -15.62 -19.42
N ARG A 591 -2.69 -15.85 -20.06
CA ARG A 591 -3.51 -17.04 -19.77
C ARG A 591 -2.78 -18.35 -20.06
N ARG A 592 -1.95 -18.39 -21.09
CA ARG A 592 -1.15 -19.55 -21.47
C ARG A 592 0.04 -19.79 -20.52
N LYS A 593 0.70 -18.72 -20.05
CA LYS A 593 1.94 -18.83 -19.27
C LYS A 593 1.69 -18.86 -17.75
N PHE A 594 0.68 -18.12 -17.26
CA PHE A 594 0.31 -18.07 -15.84
C PHE A 594 -0.99 -18.83 -15.61
N HIS A 595 -0.95 -19.94 -14.89
CA HIS A 595 -2.04 -20.88 -14.74
C HIS A 595 -3.36 -20.26 -14.23
N LYS A 596 -4.41 -20.51 -14.99
CA LYS A 596 -5.85 -20.34 -14.67
C LYS A 596 -6.35 -18.93 -14.28
N GLY A 597 -6.91 -18.26 -15.27
CA GLY A 597 -7.95 -17.26 -15.00
C GLY A 597 -7.48 -15.93 -14.42
N VAL A 598 -6.32 -15.43 -14.84
CA VAL A 598 -5.95 -14.05 -14.58
C VAL A 598 -6.84 -13.16 -15.43
N ARG A 599 -7.80 -12.50 -14.77
CA ARG A 599 -8.64 -11.48 -15.42
C ARG A 599 -7.81 -10.20 -15.48
N VAL A 600 -7.45 -9.80 -16.69
CA VAL A 600 -6.58 -8.65 -16.94
C VAL A 600 -7.35 -7.67 -17.79
N GLU A 601 -7.27 -6.39 -17.45
CA GLU A 601 -7.74 -5.30 -18.28
C GLU A 601 -6.63 -4.97 -19.29
N TYR A 602 -7.02 -4.87 -20.58
CA TYR A 602 -6.10 -4.58 -21.68
C TYR A 602 -6.61 -3.36 -22.43
N PRO A 603 -6.15 -2.15 -22.09
CA PRO A 603 -6.57 -0.92 -22.73
C PRO A 603 -6.09 -0.84 -24.19
N ASP A 604 -6.57 0.15 -24.91
CA ASP A 604 -6.06 0.55 -26.22
C ASP A 604 -4.58 0.95 -26.16
N LEU A 605 -3.91 0.92 -27.30
CA LEU A 605 -2.47 1.15 -27.39
C LEU A 605 -2.03 2.50 -26.81
N THR A 606 -2.75 3.57 -27.13
CA THR A 606 -2.45 4.92 -26.64
C THR A 606 -2.46 4.98 -25.12
N SER A 607 -3.51 4.40 -24.52
CA SER A 607 -3.60 4.28 -23.06
C SER A 607 -2.51 3.39 -22.47
N ARG A 608 -2.11 2.29 -23.14
CA ARG A 608 -1.03 1.42 -22.66
C ARG A 608 0.31 2.13 -22.66
N VAL A 609 0.61 2.87 -23.72
CA VAL A 609 1.85 3.65 -23.83
C VAL A 609 1.87 4.75 -22.77
N ALA A 610 0.81 5.54 -22.64
CA ALA A 610 0.70 6.59 -21.63
C ALA A 610 0.84 6.05 -20.18
N LEU A 611 0.20 4.91 -19.88
CA LEU A 611 0.30 4.27 -18.55
C LEU A 611 1.67 3.64 -18.27
N SER A 612 2.45 3.35 -19.32
CA SER A 612 3.79 2.76 -19.19
C SER A 612 4.90 3.82 -19.14
N GLU A 613 4.61 5.04 -19.52
CA GLU A 613 5.52 6.17 -19.35
C GLU A 613 5.58 6.53 -17.87
N ALA A 614 6.75 6.32 -17.28
CA ALA A 614 7.03 6.80 -15.95
C ALA A 614 7.32 8.31 -16.09
N GLU A 615 6.26 9.12 -16.09
CA GLU A 615 6.46 10.56 -15.91
C GLU A 615 7.08 10.77 -14.53
N GLU A 616 8.08 11.65 -14.44
CA GLU A 616 8.56 12.19 -13.17
C GLU A 616 7.43 12.99 -12.56
N ASP A 617 6.60 12.30 -11.79
CA ASP A 617 5.31 12.83 -11.42
C ASP A 617 5.39 13.67 -10.16
N ARG A 618 4.66 14.76 -10.21
CA ARG A 618 4.40 15.71 -9.13
C ARG A 618 3.56 15.12 -7.99
N ASP A 619 3.14 13.86 -8.12
CA ASP A 619 2.33 13.20 -7.11
C ASP A 619 3.14 12.77 -5.89
N LEU A 620 2.57 13.03 -4.71
CA LEU A 620 3.18 12.62 -3.44
C LEU A 620 3.35 11.10 -3.38
N PRO A 621 4.54 10.61 -2.97
CA PRO A 621 4.79 9.18 -2.84
C PRO A 621 3.83 8.55 -1.81
N ARG A 622 3.09 7.52 -2.24
CA ARG A 622 2.17 6.78 -1.37
C ARG A 622 2.81 5.55 -0.77
N ALA A 623 3.77 4.97 -1.47
CA ALA A 623 4.63 3.91 -0.96
C ALA A 623 5.97 3.92 -1.67
N LEU A 624 6.98 3.33 -1.03
CA LEU A 624 8.35 3.18 -1.52
C LEU A 624 8.64 1.70 -1.73
N LEU A 625 9.31 1.35 -2.84
CA LEU A 625 9.73 0.00 -3.17
C LEU A 625 11.25 -0.02 -3.42
N PHE A 626 12.00 -0.63 -2.52
CA PHE A 626 13.46 -0.80 -2.61
C PHE A 626 13.86 -2.12 -3.30
N ARG A 627 12.89 -2.94 -3.69
CA ARG A 627 13.12 -4.17 -4.44
C ARG A 627 12.30 -4.18 -5.72
N GLU A 628 12.96 -4.52 -6.80
CA GLU A 628 12.31 -4.68 -8.09
C GLU A 628 11.40 -5.92 -8.12
N GLY A 629 10.41 -5.90 -9.01
CA GLY A 629 9.54 -7.03 -9.32
C GLY A 629 8.09 -6.85 -8.91
N LEU A 630 7.24 -7.72 -9.44
CA LEU A 630 5.81 -7.66 -9.21
C LEU A 630 5.41 -8.01 -7.79
N LEU A 631 6.13 -8.92 -7.13
CA LEU A 631 5.74 -9.41 -5.80
C LEU A 631 5.76 -8.31 -4.74
N PRO A 632 6.85 -7.52 -4.54
CA PRO A 632 6.88 -6.41 -3.60
C PRO A 632 5.78 -5.38 -3.88
N TYR A 633 5.56 -5.05 -5.14
CA TYR A 633 4.53 -4.12 -5.57
C TYR A 633 3.11 -4.64 -5.25
N ALA A 634 2.81 -5.90 -5.59
CA ALA A 634 1.53 -6.53 -5.29
C ALA A 634 1.29 -6.67 -3.78
N GLU A 635 2.30 -7.03 -2.99
CA GLU A 635 2.19 -7.09 -1.52
C GLU A 635 1.88 -5.73 -0.91
N THR A 636 2.47 -4.66 -1.44
CA THR A 636 2.20 -3.29 -1.01
C THR A 636 0.74 -2.89 -1.28
N VAL A 637 0.24 -3.09 -2.49
CA VAL A 637 -1.14 -2.70 -2.88
C VAL A 637 -2.19 -3.60 -2.20
N VAL A 638 -1.99 -4.93 -2.24
CA VAL A 638 -2.92 -5.89 -1.65
C VAL A 638 -2.89 -5.82 -0.13
N GLY A 639 -1.70 -5.69 0.47
CA GLY A 639 -1.51 -5.52 1.91
C GLY A 639 -2.21 -4.27 2.43
N SER A 640 -2.01 -3.13 1.78
CA SER A 640 -2.71 -1.87 2.08
C SER A 640 -4.22 -2.03 2.03
N ARG A 641 -4.74 -2.70 0.98
CA ARG A 641 -6.17 -2.96 0.85
C ARG A 641 -6.73 -3.83 1.96
N ARG A 642 -6.03 -4.91 2.33
CA ARG A 642 -6.44 -5.80 3.43
C ARG A 642 -6.39 -5.06 4.77
N MET A 643 -5.34 -4.29 5.01
CA MET A 643 -5.20 -3.44 6.19
C MET A 643 -6.36 -2.44 6.30
N CYS A 644 -6.64 -1.66 5.26
CA CYS A 644 -7.74 -0.69 5.27
C CYS A 644 -9.09 -1.34 5.57
N LYS A 645 -9.36 -2.53 5.01
CA LYS A 645 -10.58 -3.30 5.33
C LYS A 645 -10.59 -3.78 6.79
N ALA A 646 -9.45 -4.24 7.30
CA ALA A 646 -9.34 -4.71 8.68
C ALA A 646 -9.54 -3.56 9.67
N VAL A 647 -8.92 -2.40 9.43
CA VAL A 647 -9.10 -1.19 10.28
C VAL A 647 -10.56 -0.76 10.31
N ARG A 648 -11.22 -0.65 9.14
CA ARG A 648 -12.64 -0.26 9.07
C ARG A 648 -13.55 -1.25 9.82
N ARG A 649 -13.32 -2.55 9.68
CA ARG A 649 -14.09 -3.59 10.39
C ARG A 649 -13.81 -3.56 11.89
N ALA A 650 -12.54 -3.45 12.30
CA ALA A 650 -12.14 -3.35 13.69
C ALA A 650 -12.72 -2.11 14.37
N ALA A 651 -12.68 -0.95 13.69
CA ALA A 651 -13.29 0.29 14.17
C ALA A 651 -14.81 0.14 14.34
N ALA A 652 -15.50 -0.44 13.36
CA ALA A 652 -16.94 -0.68 13.45
C ALA A 652 -17.29 -1.58 14.65
N ILE A 653 -16.58 -2.68 14.86
CA ILE A 653 -16.79 -3.57 16.00
C ILE A 653 -16.49 -2.83 17.32
N GLY A 654 -15.40 -2.07 17.39
CA GLY A 654 -15.05 -1.29 18.58
C GLY A 654 -16.12 -0.26 18.94
N LEU A 655 -16.65 0.46 17.95
CA LEU A 655 -17.69 1.47 18.14
C LEU A 655 -19.06 0.85 18.50
N ILE A 656 -19.41 -0.28 17.88
CA ILE A 656 -20.62 -1.06 18.25
C ILE A 656 -20.47 -1.55 19.68
N GLY A 657 -19.29 -2.07 20.07
CA GLY A 657 -19.01 -2.50 21.43
C GLY A 657 -19.13 -1.36 22.44
N SER A 658 -18.64 -0.18 22.09
CA SER A 658 -18.76 1.04 22.91
C SER A 658 -20.23 1.42 23.12
N GLY A 659 -21.02 1.52 22.06
CA GLY A 659 -22.44 1.85 22.14
C GLY A 659 -23.26 0.79 22.89
N ALA A 660 -23.05 -0.49 22.57
CA ALA A 660 -23.71 -1.59 23.25
C ALA A 660 -23.36 -1.67 24.74
N GLY A 661 -22.08 -1.38 25.08
CA GLY A 661 -21.63 -1.32 26.46
C GLY A 661 -22.32 -0.23 27.25
N VAL A 662 -22.41 0.98 26.71
CA VAL A 662 -23.11 2.11 27.36
C VAL A 662 -24.59 1.78 27.58
N LEU A 663 -25.28 1.21 26.59
CA LEU A 663 -26.69 0.84 26.71
C LEU A 663 -26.90 -0.28 27.73
N LEU A 664 -26.03 -1.29 27.73
CA LEU A 664 -26.10 -2.41 28.68
C LEU A 664 -25.89 -1.91 30.11
N VAL A 665 -24.88 -1.09 30.34
CA VAL A 665 -24.60 -0.51 31.67
C VAL A 665 -25.74 0.38 32.11
N PHE A 666 -26.28 1.23 31.24
CA PHE A 666 -27.46 2.04 31.54
C PHE A 666 -28.66 1.18 31.97
N TYR A 667 -28.96 0.08 31.25
CA TYR A 667 -30.03 -0.83 31.60
C TYR A 667 -29.80 -1.46 32.98
N LEU A 668 -28.60 -1.95 33.28
CA LEU A 668 -28.28 -2.57 34.57
C LEU A 668 -28.36 -1.56 35.73
N LEU A 669 -27.92 -0.32 35.50
CA LEU A 669 -28.05 0.76 36.48
C LEU A 669 -29.52 1.10 36.75
N LEU A 670 -30.39 1.12 35.74
CA LEU A 670 -31.84 1.29 35.93
C LEU A 670 -32.46 0.18 36.76
N GLN A 671 -31.98 -1.04 36.61
CA GLN A 671 -32.45 -2.22 37.41
C GLN A 671 -31.82 -2.30 38.80
N ASN A 672 -30.87 -1.40 39.15
CA ASN A 672 -30.06 -1.45 40.38
C ASN A 672 -29.24 -2.75 40.52
N ALA A 673 -28.86 -3.34 39.42
CA ALA A 673 -28.13 -4.60 39.34
C ALA A 673 -26.63 -4.43 39.50
N TYR A 674 -26.17 -3.76 40.56
CA TYR A 674 -24.74 -3.52 40.81
C TYR A 674 -23.96 -4.82 41.03
N ASP A 675 -24.60 -5.89 41.49
CA ASP A 675 -23.98 -7.21 41.66
C ASP A 675 -23.54 -7.82 40.33
N LEU A 676 -24.32 -7.59 39.24
CA LEU A 676 -23.96 -7.99 37.88
C LEU A 676 -22.96 -7.02 37.26
N LEU A 677 -23.01 -5.74 37.66
CA LEU A 677 -22.16 -4.67 37.15
C LEU A 677 -20.90 -4.49 38.02
N ASN A 678 -20.31 -5.60 38.47
CA ASN A 678 -19.07 -5.53 39.23
C ASN A 678 -17.86 -5.24 38.29
N PRO A 679 -16.73 -4.69 38.81
CA PRO A 679 -15.55 -4.34 37.97
C PRO A 679 -14.94 -5.55 37.24
N LEU A 680 -15.02 -6.76 37.81
CA LEU A 680 -14.55 -7.98 37.18
C LEU A 680 -15.39 -8.37 35.95
N ALA A 681 -16.72 -8.29 36.06
CA ALA A 681 -17.61 -8.52 34.92
C ALA A 681 -17.39 -7.49 33.81
N MET A 682 -17.14 -6.23 34.19
CA MET A 682 -16.78 -5.16 33.25
C MET A 682 -15.48 -5.49 32.50
N MET A 683 -14.44 -5.94 33.21
CA MET A 683 -13.19 -6.35 32.57
C MET A 683 -13.39 -7.49 31.57
N ILE A 684 -14.17 -8.53 31.95
CA ILE A 684 -14.49 -9.65 31.07
C ILE A 684 -15.25 -9.16 29.83
N PHE A 685 -16.25 -8.30 30.01
CA PHE A 685 -17.00 -7.69 28.91
C PHE A 685 -16.09 -6.94 27.93
N LEU A 686 -15.19 -6.10 28.43
CA LEU A 686 -14.24 -5.35 27.62
C LEU A 686 -13.26 -6.27 26.87
N LEU A 687 -12.78 -7.34 27.50
CA LEU A 687 -11.91 -8.33 26.86
C LEU A 687 -12.64 -9.12 25.76
N LEU A 688 -13.91 -9.44 25.95
CA LEU A 688 -14.71 -10.17 24.97
C LEU A 688 -14.75 -9.44 23.62
N TRP A 689 -14.91 -8.12 23.63
CA TRP A 689 -14.90 -7.29 22.42
C TRP A 689 -13.54 -7.21 21.73
N THR A 690 -12.45 -7.52 22.42
CA THR A 690 -11.10 -7.50 21.79
C THR A 690 -10.85 -8.72 20.91
N LEU A 691 -11.46 -9.86 21.20
CA LEU A 691 -11.24 -11.12 20.47
C LEU A 691 -11.52 -11.00 18.96
N PRO A 692 -12.68 -10.48 18.51
CA PRO A 692 -12.94 -10.29 17.07
C PRO A 692 -11.92 -9.38 16.39
N VAL A 693 -11.47 -8.32 17.07
CA VAL A 693 -10.50 -7.39 16.53
C VAL A 693 -9.12 -8.04 16.35
N LEU A 694 -8.70 -8.89 17.30
CA LEU A 694 -7.47 -9.67 17.19
C LEU A 694 -7.52 -10.61 15.98
N VAL A 695 -8.63 -11.33 15.78
CA VAL A 695 -8.83 -12.25 14.64
C VAL A 695 -8.83 -11.51 13.31
N ILE A 696 -9.57 -10.40 13.20
CA ILE A 696 -9.62 -9.59 11.97
C ILE A 696 -8.24 -9.02 11.64
N SER A 697 -7.51 -8.57 12.65
CA SER A 697 -6.16 -8.04 12.45
C SER A 697 -5.17 -9.13 12.06
N ASP A 698 -5.33 -10.37 12.56
CA ASP A 698 -4.50 -11.51 12.15
C ASP A 698 -4.70 -11.85 10.67
N TRP A 699 -5.95 -11.86 10.23
CA TRP A 699 -6.26 -12.09 8.82
C TRP A 699 -5.67 -11.02 7.89
N ALA A 700 -5.58 -9.76 8.32
CA ALA A 700 -4.98 -8.68 7.55
C ALA A 700 -3.47 -8.87 7.31
N GLY A 701 -2.77 -9.49 8.25
CA GLY A 701 -1.32 -9.74 8.17
C GLY A 701 -0.91 -10.99 7.38
N ARG A 702 -1.86 -11.81 6.93
CA ARG A 702 -1.59 -12.99 6.10
C ARG A 702 -1.65 -12.61 4.63
N CYS A 703 -0.54 -12.11 4.09
CA CYS A 703 -0.39 -11.83 2.66
C CYS A 703 0.16 -13.03 1.92
#